data_ddff044821e74379034ec1190ae3897b
#
_entry.id   ddff044821e74379034ec1190ae3897b
#
_cell.length_a   1.000
_cell.length_b   1.000
_cell.length_c   1.000
_cell.angle_alpha   90.00
_cell.angle_beta   90.00
_cell.angle_gamma   90.00
#
_symmetry.space_group_name_H-M   'P 1'
#
loop_
_entity.id
_entity.type
_entity.pdbx_description
1 polymer ?
#
loop_
_entity_poly.entity_id
_entity_poly.type
_entity_poly.pdbx_seq_one_letter_code
_entity_poly.pdbx_strand_id
1 'polypeptide(L)'
;MTGDSDNNKLRGEEMHHLRSAAVLGCSLLGGVAWTGGALAESLGVIQVESTTIDDRFESKRGEPSNVSTISGEKVDQSHVENLQQVLQAVPGITSEFTSGGNLKIHIRGVENQRYMGEKPGVAVVIDGVPVFERTGAVNIDLDNIESIKVIKGGASYLFGDDALSGAVIITTKRGAKLAGYKVEAEVGSFDYHKYLARAGYADDGMNAHLQVSRRESDGYWYQSDYLAEYADGKVQWYLDESSDLTFGFEASNRNKDSHGSVEGVTQATLDPQSYEGRDYARMFDVALGKYYLTYARDVSDNDNLLLNAYQFNDHTKFVSAPQNYTLAGVPVTDVNAYTNGNDYKQVQRGIKSEYRSAGENLAWMAAVDLRDNSYRNYSAYLVDFKTSPSPFATSNYAGTVTSDNKTLERVQAMYGELRFRPADRLTTTLNGRYDHIALDYEDYLNPMQMDKSFDVTSWRLGGNYALKDNADIYANASTGFRAPSIEQLFAGTISPTGNTASNPDLRPEQSLNLELGLRGTGTIGGVGWDYDVAVFQLERNDYIMSSVGQYSIPASGEQAQYQNIGGMRSRGLEFSLRSDESRDVWMTVAYTYLRSEFTDYKNFMLLLGNRYRTYNADCSTLNPLTQYCLEPMDLTGNVIPRTPEHHLNTSLNYRPAPGWTLSGEVDAYSDYYADETNFVRISSRAVFNVLARYEHRFGGNNRAAYFLRIDNLFNEYYYNTARGSSDGASPGTGDVPDGVFNNEDISLVVNPGRVLTAGVSLQF
;
A
#
# COMPACT_ATOMS: atom_id res chain seq x y z
N MET A 1 -12.56 30.93 -26.39
CA MET A 1 -13.87 30.25 -26.40
C MET A 1 -13.94 29.44 -27.69
N THR A 2 -13.50 28.23 -27.70
CA THR A 2 -13.79 27.08 -28.59
C THR A 2 -12.62 26.11 -28.49
N GLY A 3 -12.63 25.20 -27.54
CA GLY A 3 -11.54 24.22 -27.34
C GLY A 3 -11.95 22.93 -26.61
N ASP A 4 -13.24 22.81 -26.26
CA ASP A 4 -13.68 21.76 -25.32
C ASP A 4 -14.24 20.48 -25.97
N SER A 5 -14.27 20.41 -27.32
CA SER A 5 -14.96 19.29 -27.99
C SER A 5 -14.07 18.14 -28.46
N ASP A 6 -12.75 18.31 -28.58
CA ASP A 6 -11.90 17.27 -29.19
C ASP A 6 -11.24 16.32 -28.13
N ASN A 7 -10.99 16.76 -26.93
CA ASN A 7 -10.49 15.87 -25.87
C ASN A 7 -11.52 14.85 -25.40
N ASN A 8 -12.81 15.20 -25.43
CA ASN A 8 -13.91 14.26 -25.15
C ASN A 8 -14.09 13.20 -26.26
N LYS A 9 -13.65 13.46 -27.50
CA LYS A 9 -13.72 12.48 -28.58
C LYS A 9 -12.68 11.38 -28.47
N LEU A 10 -11.46 11.69 -28.04
CA LEU A 10 -10.44 10.67 -27.80
C LEU A 10 -10.80 9.76 -26.60
N ARG A 11 -11.46 10.28 -25.57
CA ARG A 11 -12.06 9.48 -24.51
C ARG A 11 -13.21 8.57 -25.01
N GLY A 12 -13.94 8.97 -26.03
CA GLY A 12 -15.15 8.27 -26.50
C GLY A 12 -14.88 7.07 -27.40
N GLU A 13 -13.87 7.09 -28.22
CA GLU A 13 -13.67 6.04 -29.25
C GLU A 13 -12.87 4.83 -28.72
N GLU A 14 -11.90 4.99 -27.83
CA GLU A 14 -11.21 3.85 -27.19
C GLU A 14 -12.03 3.18 -26.08
N MET A 15 -12.91 3.93 -25.38
CA MET A 15 -13.79 3.36 -24.36
C MET A 15 -14.90 2.45 -24.91
N HIS A 16 -15.28 2.59 -26.19
CA HIS A 16 -16.33 1.76 -26.79
C HIS A 16 -15.92 0.29 -26.96
N HIS A 17 -14.65 -0.01 -27.12
CA HIS A 17 -14.19 -1.40 -27.29
C HIS A 17 -13.99 -2.16 -25.98
N LEU A 18 -13.76 -1.46 -24.86
CA LEU A 18 -13.64 -2.09 -23.52
C LEU A 18 -15.00 -2.25 -22.81
N ARG A 19 -15.98 -1.39 -23.12
CA ARG A 19 -17.35 -1.53 -22.58
C ARG A 19 -18.07 -2.80 -23.05
N SER A 20 -17.65 -3.38 -24.17
CA SER A 20 -18.30 -4.59 -24.70
C SER A 20 -17.92 -5.89 -23.96
N ALA A 21 -16.81 -5.92 -23.24
CA ALA A 21 -16.38 -7.11 -22.50
C ALA A 21 -17.05 -7.26 -21.11
N ALA A 22 -17.29 -6.14 -20.41
CA ALA A 22 -17.94 -6.15 -19.10
C ALA A 22 -19.46 -6.35 -19.20
N VAL A 23 -20.09 -5.88 -20.28
CA VAL A 23 -21.54 -6.03 -20.51
C VAL A 23 -21.92 -7.45 -20.92
N LEU A 24 -21.00 -8.24 -21.52
CA LEU A 24 -21.28 -9.64 -21.85
C LEU A 24 -21.36 -10.58 -20.63
N GLY A 25 -20.76 -10.21 -19.48
CA GLY A 25 -20.87 -10.97 -18.23
C GLY A 25 -22.27 -10.88 -17.58
N CYS A 26 -22.95 -9.76 -17.72
CA CYS A 26 -24.28 -9.57 -17.13
C CYS A 26 -25.45 -10.17 -17.92
N SER A 27 -25.28 -10.38 -19.23
CA SER A 27 -26.38 -10.88 -20.06
C SER A 27 -26.56 -12.42 -20.03
N LEU A 28 -25.66 -13.16 -19.40
CA LEU A 28 -25.76 -14.63 -19.27
C LEU A 28 -26.43 -15.09 -17.96
N LEU A 29 -26.73 -14.18 -17.01
CA LEU A 29 -27.41 -14.51 -15.75
C LEU A 29 -28.93 -14.31 -15.79
N GLY A 30 -29.50 -13.95 -16.92
CA GLY A 30 -30.94 -13.67 -17.12
C GLY A 30 -31.79 -14.89 -17.48
N GLY A 31 -31.52 -16.08 -17.00
CA GLY A 31 -32.28 -17.22 -17.48
C GLY A 31 -32.37 -18.48 -16.65
N VAL A 32 -32.22 -18.43 -15.32
CA VAL A 32 -32.57 -19.58 -14.47
C VAL A 32 -33.37 -19.13 -13.26
N ALA A 33 -34.67 -19.07 -13.41
CA ALA A 33 -35.61 -19.04 -12.30
C ALA A 33 -35.69 -20.46 -11.70
N TRP A 34 -35.00 -20.70 -10.62
CA TRP A 34 -35.21 -21.89 -9.80
C TRP A 34 -36.13 -21.53 -8.64
N THR A 35 -37.36 -21.99 -8.73
CA THR A 35 -38.29 -22.07 -7.61
C THR A 35 -37.97 -23.31 -6.82
N GLY A 36 -37.33 -23.14 -5.68
CA GLY A 36 -37.06 -24.21 -4.74
C GLY A 36 -36.91 -23.64 -3.35
N GLY A 37 -38.02 -23.47 -2.63
CA GLY A 37 -37.98 -23.30 -1.20
C GLY A 37 -37.51 -24.63 -0.58
N ALA A 38 -36.39 -24.63 0.12
CA ALA A 38 -35.99 -25.74 0.95
C ALA A 38 -35.49 -25.21 2.29
N LEU A 39 -36.10 -25.69 3.31
CA LEU A 39 -35.74 -25.68 4.70
C LEU A 39 -34.32 -26.25 4.86
N ALA A 40 -33.35 -25.40 5.13
CA ALA A 40 -32.07 -25.84 5.61
C ALA A 40 -32.13 -25.84 7.16
N GLU A 41 -32.58 -26.96 7.73
CA GLU A 41 -32.20 -27.30 9.10
C GLU A 41 -30.69 -27.63 9.13
N SER A 42 -29.95 -26.92 9.95
CA SER A 42 -28.53 -27.07 10.15
C SER A 42 -28.23 -28.44 10.77
N LEU A 43 -27.85 -29.40 9.96
CA LEU A 43 -26.96 -30.46 10.39
C LEU A 43 -25.55 -29.83 10.47
N GLY A 44 -24.89 -29.98 11.63
CA GLY A 44 -23.54 -29.44 11.83
C GLY A 44 -22.60 -29.92 10.74
N VAL A 45 -22.36 -29.07 9.79
CA VAL A 45 -21.32 -29.24 8.78
C VAL A 45 -20.01 -29.12 9.54
N ILE A 46 -19.25 -30.22 9.59
CA ILE A 46 -17.83 -30.14 9.91
C ILE A 46 -17.22 -29.35 8.76
N GLN A 47 -17.12 -28.03 8.94
CA GLN A 47 -16.36 -27.20 8.03
C GLN A 47 -14.89 -27.61 8.18
N VAL A 48 -14.38 -28.34 7.20
CA VAL A 48 -12.94 -28.37 6.95
C VAL A 48 -12.64 -26.96 6.43
N GLU A 49 -12.32 -26.05 7.32
CA GLU A 49 -11.83 -24.74 6.91
C GLU A 49 -10.49 -24.96 6.24
N SER A 50 -10.45 -24.73 4.92
CA SER A 50 -9.22 -24.72 4.15
C SER A 50 -8.27 -23.74 4.80
N THR A 51 -7.22 -24.27 5.43
CA THR A 51 -6.14 -23.45 5.94
C THR A 51 -5.39 -22.88 4.74
N THR A 52 -5.55 -21.60 4.49
CA THR A 52 -4.68 -20.90 3.53
C THR A 52 -3.27 -20.77 4.13
N ILE A 53 -2.29 -20.53 3.28
CA ILE A 53 -0.90 -20.25 3.70
C ILE A 53 -0.83 -19.16 4.78
N ASP A 54 -1.81 -18.26 4.80
CA ASP A 54 -1.90 -17.14 5.73
C ASP A 54 -2.62 -17.45 7.04
N ASP A 55 -3.32 -18.57 7.17
CA ASP A 55 -4.12 -18.94 8.36
C ASP A 55 -3.27 -19.37 9.56
N ARG A 56 -1.95 -19.53 9.41
CA ARG A 56 -1.02 -19.86 10.50
C ARG A 56 -1.05 -18.88 11.68
N PHE A 57 -1.55 -17.67 11.47
CA PHE A 57 -1.67 -16.62 12.49
C PHE A 57 -3.07 -16.50 13.10
N GLU A 58 -3.92 -17.52 13.00
CA GLU A 58 -5.27 -17.48 13.58
C GLU A 58 -5.26 -17.25 15.08
N SER A 59 -4.32 -17.88 15.79
CA SER A 59 -4.15 -17.66 17.22
C SER A 59 -3.07 -16.63 17.52
N LYS A 60 -3.49 -15.39 17.78
CA LYS A 60 -2.62 -14.32 18.26
C LYS A 60 -1.80 -14.72 19.49
N ARG A 61 -2.36 -15.56 20.38
CA ARG A 61 -1.67 -16.04 21.60
C ARG A 61 -0.48 -16.94 21.32
N GLY A 62 -0.51 -17.70 20.22
CA GLY A 62 0.56 -18.62 19.85
C GLY A 62 1.76 -17.94 19.19
N GLU A 63 1.63 -16.68 18.75
CA GLU A 63 2.67 -15.97 18.02
C GLU A 63 3.63 -15.20 18.93
N PRO A 64 4.96 -15.39 18.79
CA PRO A 64 5.94 -14.65 19.59
C PRO A 64 6.23 -13.25 19.02
N SER A 65 5.32 -12.65 18.28
CA SER A 65 5.43 -11.31 17.66
C SER A 65 4.15 -10.51 17.82
N ASN A 66 4.24 -9.18 17.68
CA ASN A 66 3.07 -8.33 17.66
C ASN A 66 2.34 -8.47 16.31
N VAL A 67 1.20 -9.15 16.36
CA VAL A 67 0.29 -9.31 15.23
C VAL A 67 -1.02 -8.59 15.54
N SER A 68 -1.43 -7.68 14.67
CA SER A 68 -2.73 -7.03 14.74
C SER A 68 -3.67 -7.63 13.70
N THR A 69 -4.91 -7.87 14.08
CA THR A 69 -5.93 -8.43 13.17
C THR A 69 -7.15 -7.53 13.13
N ILE A 70 -7.64 -7.23 11.93
CA ILE A 70 -8.90 -6.53 11.68
C ILE A 70 -9.80 -7.49 10.90
N SER A 71 -11.01 -7.73 11.41
CA SER A 71 -11.99 -8.59 10.72
C SER A 71 -12.65 -7.85 9.56
N GLY A 72 -13.03 -8.57 8.52
CA GLY A 72 -13.77 -8.02 7.39
C GLY A 72 -15.14 -7.50 7.81
N GLU A 73 -15.76 -8.09 8.83
CA GLU A 73 -17.00 -7.55 9.40
C GLU A 73 -16.82 -6.13 9.94
N LYS A 74 -15.70 -5.85 10.61
CA LYS A 74 -15.37 -4.49 11.08
C LYS A 74 -15.12 -3.55 9.89
N VAL A 75 -14.46 -4.01 8.83
CA VAL A 75 -14.28 -3.23 7.59
C VAL A 75 -15.63 -2.91 6.96
N ASP A 76 -16.50 -3.92 6.77
CA ASP A 76 -17.85 -3.74 6.21
C ASP A 76 -18.71 -2.78 7.04
N GLN A 77 -18.63 -2.85 8.39
CA GLN A 77 -19.44 -2.03 9.28
C GLN A 77 -18.94 -0.59 9.40
N SER A 78 -17.66 -0.33 9.12
CA SER A 78 -17.08 1.00 9.21
C SER A 78 -17.40 1.90 8.03
N HIS A 79 -17.83 1.32 6.89
CA HIS A 79 -18.13 2.05 5.65
C HIS A 79 -17.07 3.08 5.26
N VAL A 80 -15.80 2.68 5.36
CA VAL A 80 -14.65 3.51 4.99
C VAL A 80 -14.41 3.45 3.48
N GLU A 81 -13.90 4.52 2.91
CA GLU A 81 -13.67 4.62 1.47
C GLU A 81 -12.37 3.95 1.02
N ASN A 82 -11.41 3.81 1.92
CA ASN A 82 -10.07 3.36 1.56
C ASN A 82 -9.37 2.56 2.68
N LEU A 83 -8.34 1.82 2.30
CA LEU A 83 -7.57 0.98 3.21
C LEU A 83 -6.79 1.79 4.26
N GLN A 84 -6.47 3.06 4.01
CA GLN A 84 -5.81 3.93 4.99
C GLN A 84 -6.63 4.03 6.28
N GLN A 85 -7.91 4.36 6.15
CA GLN A 85 -8.81 4.51 7.29
C GLN A 85 -8.93 3.21 8.11
N VAL A 86 -8.82 2.06 7.46
CA VAL A 86 -8.78 0.75 8.14
C VAL A 86 -7.50 0.57 8.93
N LEU A 87 -6.35 0.88 8.33
CA LEU A 87 -5.03 0.63 8.90
C LEU A 87 -4.64 1.62 10.01
N GLN A 88 -5.23 2.82 10.05
CA GLN A 88 -5.02 3.80 11.12
C GLN A 88 -5.38 3.26 12.52
N ALA A 89 -6.27 2.28 12.60
CA ALA A 89 -6.62 1.60 13.86
C ALA A 89 -5.56 0.57 14.33
N VAL A 90 -4.44 0.42 13.62
CA VAL A 90 -3.37 -0.53 13.97
C VAL A 90 -2.18 0.22 14.57
N PRO A 91 -1.80 -0.02 15.83
CA PRO A 91 -0.60 0.59 16.41
C PRO A 91 0.65 0.26 15.60
N GLY A 92 1.59 1.21 15.47
CA GLY A 92 2.84 1.04 14.73
C GLY A 92 2.73 1.25 13.23
N ILE A 93 1.52 1.50 12.72
CA ILE A 93 1.28 1.88 11.32
C ILE A 93 1.02 3.37 11.22
N THR A 94 1.67 4.00 10.26
CA THR A 94 1.27 5.27 9.69
C THR A 94 1.05 5.11 8.19
N SER A 95 0.23 5.93 7.60
CA SER A 95 -0.07 5.85 6.18
C SER A 95 -0.28 7.24 5.60
N GLU A 96 0.05 7.40 4.34
CA GLU A 96 -0.14 8.65 3.61
C GLU A 96 -0.76 8.40 2.25
N PHE A 97 -1.58 9.33 1.79
CA PHE A 97 -1.99 9.41 0.40
C PHE A 97 -1.08 10.39 -0.34
N THR A 98 -0.39 9.87 -1.34
CA THR A 98 0.41 10.72 -2.24
C THR A 98 -0.46 11.38 -3.29
N SER A 99 0.15 12.34 -3.99
CA SER A 99 -0.41 13.02 -5.14
C SER A 99 -0.87 12.04 -6.21
N GLY A 100 -1.82 11.53 -6.38
CA GLY A 100 -2.24 10.45 -7.24
C GLY A 100 -3.11 9.45 -6.48
N GLY A 101 -3.40 9.73 -5.18
CA GLY A 101 -4.22 8.91 -4.32
C GLY A 101 -3.69 7.48 -4.15
N ASN A 102 -2.37 7.31 -4.22
CA ASN A 102 -1.73 6.04 -3.94
C ASN A 102 -1.49 5.94 -2.44
N LEU A 103 -1.99 4.88 -1.84
CA LEU A 103 -1.77 4.59 -0.42
C LEU A 103 -0.36 4.06 -0.21
N LYS A 104 0.38 4.71 0.68
CA LYS A 104 1.65 4.20 1.20
C LYS A 104 1.49 3.80 2.66
N ILE A 105 2.00 2.61 2.98
CA ILE A 105 1.94 2.02 4.32
C ILE A 105 3.34 2.05 4.92
N HIS A 106 3.46 2.61 6.11
CA HIS A 106 4.71 2.65 6.87
C HIS A 106 4.55 1.82 8.14
N ILE A 107 5.45 0.90 8.40
CA ILE A 107 5.49 0.14 9.64
C ILE A 107 6.73 0.56 10.43
N ARG A 108 6.53 1.06 11.65
CA ARG A 108 7.61 1.48 12.56
C ARG A 108 8.59 2.48 11.93
N GLY A 109 8.06 3.41 11.11
CA GLY A 109 8.85 4.44 10.43
C GLY A 109 9.57 4.00 9.16
N VAL A 110 9.38 2.76 8.70
CA VAL A 110 9.92 2.28 7.42
C VAL A 110 8.86 2.43 6.33
N GLU A 111 9.20 3.19 5.30
CA GLU A 111 8.32 3.43 4.15
C GLU A 111 8.12 2.16 3.32
N ASN A 112 6.91 1.99 2.80
CA ASN A 112 6.61 0.95 1.83
C ASN A 112 7.45 1.15 0.55
N GLN A 113 7.27 2.28 -0.14
CA GLN A 113 7.97 2.59 -1.37
C GLN A 113 8.11 4.11 -1.49
N ARG A 114 9.31 4.59 -1.85
CA ARG A 114 9.57 6.02 -1.99
C ARG A 114 9.27 6.52 -3.40
N TYR A 115 9.74 5.78 -4.40
CA TYR A 115 9.57 6.11 -5.82
C TYR A 115 8.95 4.95 -6.59
N MET A 116 8.34 5.27 -7.71
CA MET A 116 7.83 4.26 -8.65
C MET A 116 9.01 3.37 -9.12
N GLY A 117 8.83 2.04 -9.02
CA GLY A 117 9.84 1.07 -9.39
C GLY A 117 10.80 0.65 -8.28
N GLU A 118 10.82 1.32 -7.13
CA GLU A 118 11.50 0.81 -5.95
C GLU A 118 10.72 -0.34 -5.32
N LYS A 119 11.45 -1.27 -4.70
CA LYS A 119 10.83 -2.33 -3.92
C LYS A 119 10.25 -1.78 -2.61
N PRO A 120 9.10 -2.28 -2.14
CA PRO A 120 8.52 -1.87 -0.88
C PRO A 120 9.37 -2.36 0.31
N GLY A 121 9.27 -1.66 1.45
CA GLY A 121 9.84 -2.11 2.73
C GLY A 121 8.83 -2.85 3.61
N VAL A 122 7.58 -2.95 3.13
CA VAL A 122 6.46 -3.65 3.77
C VAL A 122 5.85 -4.58 2.73
N ALA A 123 5.87 -5.88 2.97
CA ALA A 123 5.24 -6.83 2.08
C ALA A 123 3.71 -6.73 2.15
N VAL A 124 3.05 -6.81 1.00
CA VAL A 124 1.59 -6.95 0.91
C VAL A 124 1.28 -8.28 0.26
N VAL A 125 0.49 -9.11 0.95
CA VAL A 125 0.13 -10.45 0.50
C VAL A 125 -1.39 -10.59 0.51
N ILE A 126 -1.99 -10.98 -0.61
CA ILE A 126 -3.44 -11.18 -0.73
C ILE A 126 -3.71 -12.63 -1.13
N ASP A 127 -4.38 -13.41 -0.26
CA ASP A 127 -4.63 -14.85 -0.45
C ASP A 127 -3.35 -15.65 -0.78
N GLY A 128 -2.25 -15.38 -0.09
CA GLY A 128 -0.96 -16.03 -0.29
C GLY A 128 -0.15 -15.52 -1.49
N VAL A 129 -0.72 -14.62 -2.30
CA VAL A 129 -0.07 -13.99 -3.46
C VAL A 129 0.64 -12.71 -3.03
N PRO A 130 1.97 -12.60 -3.15
CA PRO A 130 2.66 -11.33 -2.98
C PRO A 130 2.20 -10.34 -4.05
N VAL A 131 1.73 -9.17 -3.63
CA VAL A 131 1.25 -8.13 -4.53
C VAL A 131 2.20 -6.95 -4.47
N PHE A 132 2.78 -6.63 -5.60
CA PHE A 132 3.63 -5.47 -5.77
C PHE A 132 3.20 -4.72 -7.02
N GLU A 133 2.48 -3.62 -6.85
CA GLU A 133 2.13 -2.72 -7.92
C GLU A 133 3.28 -1.72 -8.15
N ARG A 134 3.68 -1.54 -9.40
CA ARG A 134 4.81 -0.66 -9.73
C ARG A 134 4.59 0.79 -9.31
N THR A 135 3.36 1.24 -9.26
CA THR A 135 3.00 2.57 -8.75
C THR A 135 3.18 2.71 -7.24
N GLY A 136 3.40 1.61 -6.52
CA GLY A 136 3.43 1.55 -5.07
C GLY A 136 2.05 1.65 -4.42
N ALA A 137 1.00 1.57 -5.20
CA ALA A 137 -0.36 1.53 -4.70
C ALA A 137 -0.69 0.13 -4.14
N VAL A 138 -1.65 0.09 -3.22
CA VAL A 138 -2.30 -1.15 -2.79
C VAL A 138 -3.77 -1.04 -3.16
N ASN A 139 -4.13 -1.67 -4.27
CA ASN A 139 -5.48 -1.60 -4.82
C ASN A 139 -6.22 -2.91 -4.52
N ILE A 140 -7.23 -2.82 -3.69
CA ILE A 140 -8.12 -3.93 -3.34
C ILE A 140 -9.55 -3.42 -3.17
N ASP A 141 -10.53 -4.23 -3.54
CA ASP A 141 -11.91 -3.97 -3.17
C ASP A 141 -12.10 -4.25 -1.66
N LEU A 142 -12.36 -3.19 -0.87
CA LEU A 142 -12.57 -3.32 0.58
C LEU A 142 -13.75 -4.23 0.92
N ASP A 143 -14.75 -4.28 0.03
CA ASP A 143 -15.95 -5.13 0.22
C ASP A 143 -15.63 -6.62 0.05
N ASN A 144 -14.44 -6.98 -0.46
CA ASN A 144 -14.00 -8.36 -0.58
C ASN A 144 -13.06 -8.81 0.55
N ILE A 145 -12.83 -7.98 1.57
CA ILE A 145 -11.90 -8.32 2.66
C ILE A 145 -12.60 -9.19 3.71
N GLU A 146 -12.01 -10.34 4.02
CA GLU A 146 -12.37 -11.22 5.13
C GLU A 146 -11.60 -10.90 6.40
N SER A 147 -10.30 -10.62 6.25
CA SER A 147 -9.44 -10.18 7.35
C SER A 147 -8.19 -9.46 6.84
N ILE A 148 -7.67 -8.55 7.65
CA ILE A 148 -6.35 -7.95 7.49
C ILE A 148 -5.54 -8.33 8.72
N LYS A 149 -4.39 -8.95 8.49
CA LYS A 149 -3.41 -9.25 9.54
C LYS A 149 -2.14 -8.45 9.27
N VAL A 150 -1.61 -7.81 10.28
CA VAL A 150 -0.37 -7.03 10.19
C VAL A 150 0.66 -7.62 11.11
N ILE A 151 1.77 -8.09 10.54
CA ILE A 151 2.97 -8.52 11.25
C ILE A 151 3.92 -7.33 11.30
N LYS A 152 4.35 -6.94 12.48
CA LYS A 152 5.25 -5.81 12.70
C LYS A 152 6.65 -6.27 13.08
N GLY A 153 7.67 -5.56 12.59
CA GLY A 153 9.07 -5.98 12.63
C GLY A 153 9.45 -6.84 11.42
N GLY A 154 10.73 -7.12 11.22
CA GLY A 154 11.21 -7.89 10.06
C GLY A 154 10.46 -9.21 9.89
N ALA A 155 9.88 -9.42 8.71
CA ALA A 155 9.05 -10.58 8.37
C ALA A 155 9.58 -11.36 7.16
N SER A 156 10.81 -11.09 6.73
CA SER A 156 11.41 -11.76 5.56
C SER A 156 11.60 -13.26 5.76
N TYR A 157 11.68 -13.73 6.99
CA TYR A 157 11.72 -15.18 7.30
C TYR A 157 10.48 -15.96 6.81
N LEU A 158 9.39 -15.28 6.41
CA LEU A 158 8.19 -15.88 5.82
C LEU A 158 7.94 -15.40 4.39
N PHE A 159 8.10 -14.09 4.16
CA PHE A 159 7.68 -13.44 2.92
C PHE A 159 8.84 -13.09 1.99
N GLY A 160 10.09 -13.23 2.46
CA GLY A 160 11.30 -12.95 1.69
C GLY A 160 11.54 -11.46 1.50
N ASP A 161 11.94 -11.10 0.29
CA ASP A 161 12.17 -9.71 -0.13
C ASP A 161 10.91 -8.86 0.09
N ASP A 162 11.10 -7.58 0.32
CA ASP A 162 10.08 -6.56 0.60
C ASP A 162 9.50 -6.56 2.04
N ALA A 163 9.78 -7.56 2.88
CA ALA A 163 9.30 -7.62 4.25
C ALA A 163 10.31 -7.08 5.28
N LEU A 164 10.96 -5.95 4.96
CA LEU A 164 12.01 -5.33 5.77
C LEU A 164 11.54 -4.93 7.17
N SER A 165 10.33 -4.35 7.27
CA SER A 165 9.75 -3.88 8.54
C SER A 165 8.45 -4.58 8.93
N GLY A 166 7.94 -5.45 8.08
CA GLY A 166 6.72 -6.19 8.35
C GLY A 166 5.95 -6.61 7.11
N ALA A 167 4.75 -7.12 7.33
CA ALA A 167 3.86 -7.54 6.27
C ALA A 167 2.40 -7.22 6.59
N VAL A 168 1.64 -6.86 5.55
CA VAL A 168 0.18 -6.74 5.57
C VAL A 168 -0.40 -7.91 4.79
N ILE A 169 -1.12 -8.77 5.47
CA ILE A 169 -1.70 -9.99 4.92
C ILE A 169 -3.21 -9.78 4.84
N ILE A 170 -3.75 -9.86 3.65
CA ILE A 170 -5.18 -9.69 3.38
C ILE A 170 -5.74 -11.01 2.90
N THR A 171 -6.75 -11.49 3.59
CA THR A 171 -7.55 -12.65 3.17
C THR A 171 -8.86 -12.14 2.60
N THR A 172 -9.23 -12.60 1.39
CA THR A 172 -10.50 -12.23 0.77
C THR A 172 -11.63 -13.14 1.21
N LYS A 173 -12.86 -12.61 1.13
CA LYS A 173 -14.09 -13.29 1.56
C LYS A 173 -14.23 -14.69 0.98
N ARG A 174 -14.74 -15.63 1.79
CA ARG A 174 -14.92 -17.04 1.44
C ARG A 174 -15.99 -17.72 2.31
N GLY A 175 -16.36 -18.92 1.90
CA GLY A 175 -17.16 -19.86 2.69
C GLY A 175 -18.67 -19.65 2.58
N ALA A 176 -19.40 -20.55 3.26
CA ALA A 176 -20.86 -20.67 3.19
C ALA A 176 -21.62 -19.42 3.66
N LYS A 177 -21.01 -18.57 4.48
CA LYS A 177 -21.60 -17.31 4.95
C LYS A 177 -21.89 -16.28 3.83
N LEU A 178 -21.33 -16.50 2.63
CA LEU A 178 -21.55 -15.66 1.46
C LEU A 178 -22.74 -16.15 0.60
N ALA A 179 -23.36 -17.27 0.94
CA ALA A 179 -24.52 -17.78 0.22
C ALA A 179 -25.68 -16.76 0.24
N GLY A 180 -26.38 -16.64 -0.88
CA GLY A 180 -27.43 -15.65 -1.09
C GLY A 180 -26.97 -14.47 -1.93
N TYR A 181 -27.66 -13.35 -1.80
CA TYR A 181 -27.42 -12.16 -2.62
C TYR A 181 -27.18 -10.94 -1.74
N LYS A 182 -26.27 -10.08 -2.13
CA LYS A 182 -26.08 -8.74 -1.54
C LYS A 182 -26.09 -7.69 -2.64
N VAL A 183 -26.80 -6.59 -2.41
CA VAL A 183 -26.69 -5.37 -3.22
C VAL A 183 -26.46 -4.17 -2.31
N GLU A 184 -25.64 -3.23 -2.76
CA GLU A 184 -25.28 -2.06 -1.98
C GLU A 184 -25.18 -0.84 -2.90
N ALA A 185 -25.62 0.32 -2.41
CA ALA A 185 -25.45 1.61 -3.06
C ALA A 185 -25.05 2.66 -2.04
N GLU A 186 -24.06 3.49 -2.39
CA GLU A 186 -23.57 4.59 -1.58
C GLU A 186 -23.50 5.86 -2.41
N VAL A 187 -23.65 7.01 -1.75
CA VAL A 187 -23.47 8.35 -2.32
C VAL A 187 -22.69 9.20 -1.31
N GLY A 188 -21.90 10.14 -1.79
CA GLY A 188 -21.09 10.95 -0.90
C GLY A 188 -20.67 12.29 -1.49
N SER A 189 -19.80 13.00 -0.76
CA SER A 189 -19.18 14.25 -1.19
C SER A 189 -18.39 14.05 -2.48
N PHE A 190 -18.20 15.11 -3.26
CA PHE A 190 -17.45 15.12 -4.52
C PHE A 190 -18.02 14.17 -5.57
N ASP A 191 -19.34 14.10 -5.65
CA ASP A 191 -20.10 13.22 -6.55
C ASP A 191 -19.72 11.74 -6.42
N TYR A 192 -19.37 11.31 -5.19
CA TYR A 192 -19.04 9.92 -4.92
C TYR A 192 -20.24 9.01 -5.06
N HIS A 193 -20.08 7.95 -5.85
CA HIS A 193 -21.06 6.89 -6.03
C HIS A 193 -20.40 5.52 -5.94
N LYS A 194 -21.04 4.59 -5.25
CA LYS A 194 -20.64 3.19 -5.21
C LYS A 194 -21.83 2.30 -5.46
N TYR A 195 -21.64 1.25 -6.24
CA TYR A 195 -22.59 0.17 -6.46
C TYR A 195 -21.91 -1.17 -6.30
N LEU A 196 -22.55 -2.09 -5.62
CA LEU A 196 -22.04 -3.44 -5.43
C LEU A 196 -23.17 -4.47 -5.60
N ALA A 197 -22.84 -5.58 -6.25
CA ALA A 197 -23.69 -6.77 -6.31
C ALA A 197 -22.84 -8.01 -6.05
N ARG A 198 -23.36 -8.92 -5.19
CA ARG A 198 -22.74 -10.21 -4.90
C ARG A 198 -23.77 -11.31 -4.93
N ALA A 199 -23.40 -12.44 -5.52
CA ALA A 199 -24.16 -13.69 -5.48
C ALA A 199 -23.25 -14.80 -4.93
N GLY A 200 -23.77 -15.62 -4.03
CA GLY A 200 -23.05 -16.73 -3.44
C GLY A 200 -23.89 -17.99 -3.37
N TYR A 201 -23.22 -19.12 -3.39
CA TYR A 201 -23.76 -20.46 -3.29
C TYR A 201 -22.94 -21.29 -2.32
N ALA A 202 -23.59 -22.15 -1.57
CA ALA A 202 -22.92 -23.12 -0.70
C ALA A 202 -23.75 -24.39 -0.57
N ASP A 203 -23.06 -25.53 -0.65
CA ASP A 203 -23.58 -26.86 -0.30
C ASP A 203 -22.44 -27.72 0.32
N ASP A 204 -22.72 -29.01 0.55
CA ASP A 204 -21.75 -29.92 1.17
C ASP A 204 -20.51 -30.18 0.29
N GLY A 205 -20.59 -29.94 -1.02
CA GLY A 205 -19.50 -30.21 -1.97
C GLY A 205 -18.76 -28.95 -2.43
N MET A 206 -19.36 -27.76 -2.26
CA MET A 206 -18.82 -26.56 -2.87
C MET A 206 -19.30 -25.28 -2.19
N ASN A 207 -18.39 -24.32 -2.07
CA ASN A 207 -18.72 -22.91 -1.83
C ASN A 207 -18.29 -22.07 -3.02
N ALA A 208 -19.14 -21.16 -3.48
CA ALA A 208 -18.79 -20.25 -4.55
C ALA A 208 -19.39 -18.85 -4.31
N HIS A 209 -18.70 -17.80 -4.74
CA HIS A 209 -19.27 -16.46 -4.84
C HIS A 209 -18.69 -15.69 -6.01
N LEU A 210 -19.44 -14.71 -6.46
CA LEU A 210 -19.05 -13.70 -7.42
C LEU A 210 -19.50 -12.34 -6.91
N GLN A 211 -18.62 -11.35 -6.93
CA GLN A 211 -18.89 -9.97 -6.57
C GLN A 211 -18.45 -9.05 -7.69
N VAL A 212 -19.22 -8.01 -7.94
CA VAL A 212 -18.84 -6.90 -8.81
C VAL A 212 -19.12 -5.60 -8.07
N SER A 213 -18.23 -4.64 -8.21
CA SER A 213 -18.44 -3.29 -7.67
C SER A 213 -17.92 -2.22 -8.60
N ARG A 214 -18.53 -1.03 -8.52
CA ARG A 214 -18.10 0.17 -9.23
C ARG A 214 -18.09 1.34 -8.25
N ARG A 215 -17.02 2.14 -8.31
CA ARG A 215 -16.85 3.37 -7.53
C ARG A 215 -16.40 4.48 -8.45
N GLU A 216 -17.00 5.65 -8.31
CA GLU A 216 -16.63 6.84 -9.07
C GLU A 216 -16.76 8.08 -8.21
N SER A 217 -15.96 9.11 -8.50
CA SER A 217 -16.00 10.42 -7.85
C SER A 217 -15.28 11.45 -8.71
N ASP A 218 -15.73 12.69 -8.67
CA ASP A 218 -15.02 13.85 -9.26
C ASP A 218 -13.74 14.19 -8.49
N GLY A 219 -13.61 13.71 -7.24
CA GLY A 219 -12.49 14.04 -6.35
C GLY A 219 -12.56 15.45 -5.77
N TYR A 220 -11.72 15.69 -4.78
CA TYR A 220 -11.63 17.00 -4.11
C TYR A 220 -10.75 17.99 -4.85
N TRP A 221 -9.57 17.54 -5.33
CA TRP A 221 -8.61 18.40 -6.01
C TRP A 221 -9.03 18.63 -7.46
N TYR A 222 -8.60 19.72 -8.06
CA TYR A 222 -8.81 19.93 -9.48
C TYR A 222 -8.21 18.77 -10.30
N GLN A 223 -8.97 18.25 -11.26
CA GLN A 223 -8.56 17.13 -12.10
C GLN A 223 -8.11 15.89 -11.31
N SER A 224 -8.96 15.44 -10.38
CA SER A 224 -8.70 14.26 -9.55
C SER A 224 -9.81 13.21 -9.63
N ASP A 225 -10.60 13.26 -10.70
CA ASP A 225 -11.66 12.29 -10.95
C ASP A 225 -11.12 10.86 -11.08
N TYR A 226 -11.91 9.91 -10.61
CA TYR A 226 -11.58 8.51 -10.76
C TYR A 226 -12.81 7.63 -10.98
N LEU A 227 -12.57 6.53 -11.68
CA LEU A 227 -13.49 5.41 -11.85
C LEU A 227 -12.73 4.12 -11.51
N ALA A 228 -13.28 3.29 -10.64
CA ALA A 228 -12.74 1.98 -10.29
C ALA A 228 -13.84 0.92 -10.40
N GLU A 229 -13.58 -0.12 -11.20
CA GLU A 229 -14.46 -1.27 -11.38
C GLU A 229 -13.73 -2.52 -10.90
N TYR A 230 -14.41 -3.36 -10.13
CA TYR A 230 -13.87 -4.60 -9.58
C TYR A 230 -14.79 -5.77 -9.92
N ALA A 231 -14.18 -6.90 -10.19
CA ALA A 231 -14.83 -8.19 -10.27
C ALA A 231 -13.98 -9.21 -9.54
N ASP A 232 -14.54 -9.85 -8.54
CA ASP A 232 -13.85 -10.88 -7.76
C ASP A 232 -14.75 -12.09 -7.55
N GLY A 233 -14.14 -13.23 -7.36
CA GLY A 233 -14.85 -14.46 -7.10
C GLY A 233 -13.93 -15.58 -6.63
N LYS A 234 -14.54 -16.52 -5.94
CA LYS A 234 -13.88 -17.68 -5.38
C LYS A 234 -14.77 -18.89 -5.47
N VAL A 235 -14.20 -20.02 -5.83
CA VAL A 235 -14.86 -21.34 -5.79
C VAL A 235 -13.97 -22.27 -5.00
N GLN A 236 -14.51 -22.88 -3.97
CA GLN A 236 -13.87 -23.91 -3.17
C GLN A 236 -14.65 -25.21 -3.34
N TRP A 237 -13.98 -26.25 -3.85
CA TRP A 237 -14.52 -27.60 -3.99
C TRP A 237 -13.96 -28.48 -2.89
N TYR A 238 -14.82 -29.13 -2.13
CA TYR A 238 -14.46 -30.18 -1.20
C TYR A 238 -14.34 -31.48 -1.98
N LEU A 239 -13.10 -31.96 -2.18
CA LEU A 239 -12.81 -33.15 -3.00
C LEU A 239 -13.12 -34.41 -2.21
N ASP A 240 -12.81 -34.38 -0.91
CA ASP A 240 -13.13 -35.40 0.09
C ASP A 240 -13.13 -34.73 1.49
N GLU A 241 -13.29 -35.55 2.56
CA GLU A 241 -13.34 -35.06 3.95
C GLU A 241 -12.01 -34.42 4.42
N SER A 242 -10.92 -34.64 3.70
CA SER A 242 -9.56 -34.23 4.06
C SER A 242 -8.91 -33.28 3.05
N SER A 243 -9.59 -32.97 1.93
CA SER A 243 -8.95 -32.15 0.89
C SER A 243 -9.93 -31.22 0.17
N ASP A 244 -9.45 -30.04 -0.16
CA ASP A 244 -10.17 -29.05 -0.97
C ASP A 244 -9.28 -28.43 -2.05
N LEU A 245 -9.94 -27.90 -3.07
CA LEU A 245 -9.33 -27.15 -4.15
C LEU A 245 -10.04 -25.79 -4.27
N THR A 246 -9.32 -24.72 -4.04
CA THR A 246 -9.83 -23.37 -4.12
C THR A 246 -9.25 -22.66 -5.34
N PHE A 247 -10.12 -22.18 -6.22
CA PHE A 247 -9.78 -21.22 -7.26
C PHE A 247 -10.32 -19.84 -6.89
N GLY A 248 -9.46 -18.81 -6.95
CA GLY A 248 -9.85 -17.43 -6.74
C GLY A 248 -9.34 -16.52 -7.85
N PHE A 249 -10.11 -15.48 -8.14
CA PHE A 249 -9.70 -14.42 -9.04
C PHE A 249 -10.14 -13.05 -8.52
N GLU A 250 -9.35 -12.04 -8.86
CA GLU A 250 -9.68 -10.63 -8.73
C GLU A 250 -9.25 -9.92 -10.00
N ALA A 251 -10.11 -9.06 -10.52
CA ALA A 251 -9.82 -8.19 -11.66
C ALA A 251 -10.31 -6.78 -11.35
N SER A 252 -9.53 -5.78 -11.71
CA SER A 252 -9.95 -4.39 -11.59
C SER A 252 -9.49 -3.55 -12.76
N ASN A 253 -10.33 -2.60 -13.17
CA ASN A 253 -9.99 -1.52 -14.08
C ASN A 253 -10.17 -0.20 -13.37
N ARG A 254 -9.18 0.67 -13.46
CA ARG A 254 -9.17 1.95 -12.77
C ARG A 254 -8.67 3.03 -13.70
N ASN A 255 -9.54 3.99 -13.97
CA ASN A 255 -9.20 5.23 -14.65
C ASN A 255 -9.09 6.34 -13.61
N LYS A 256 -8.02 7.08 -13.62
CA LYS A 256 -7.74 8.05 -12.60
C LYS A 256 -6.90 9.20 -13.12
N ASP A 257 -7.32 10.40 -12.80
CA ASP A 257 -6.51 11.58 -12.95
C ASP A 257 -5.69 11.83 -11.68
N SER A 258 -4.41 12.10 -11.85
CA SER A 258 -3.48 12.35 -10.75
C SER A 258 -3.13 13.83 -10.72
N HIS A 259 -3.71 14.53 -9.77
CA HIS A 259 -3.61 15.98 -9.64
C HIS A 259 -2.20 16.49 -9.28
N GLY A 260 -1.32 15.70 -8.67
CA GLY A 260 -0.02 16.17 -8.18
C GLY A 260 -0.09 16.71 -6.75
N SER A 261 0.83 17.55 -6.38
CA SER A 261 0.97 18.20 -5.08
C SER A 261 1.09 19.72 -5.23
N VAL A 262 0.74 20.44 -4.19
CA VAL A 262 0.95 21.90 -4.09
C VAL A 262 2.33 22.14 -3.50
N GLU A 263 3.10 23.05 -4.10
CA GLU A 263 4.37 23.52 -3.52
C GLU A 263 4.12 24.72 -2.60
N GLY A 264 4.66 24.60 -1.39
CA GLY A 264 4.62 25.65 -0.37
C GLY A 264 3.35 25.76 0.45
N VAL A 265 3.52 26.08 1.73
CA VAL A 265 2.40 26.26 2.71
C VAL A 265 1.51 27.44 2.32
N THR A 266 2.09 28.51 1.78
CA THR A 266 1.33 29.69 1.37
C THR A 266 0.36 29.33 0.25
N GLN A 267 0.81 28.66 -0.81
CA GLN A 267 -0.05 28.27 -1.92
C GLN A 267 -1.09 27.23 -1.49
N ALA A 268 -0.71 26.25 -0.67
CA ALA A 268 -1.64 25.26 -0.12
C ALA A 268 -2.76 25.90 0.72
N THR A 269 -2.48 27.02 1.40
CA THR A 269 -3.49 27.75 2.18
C THR A 269 -4.41 28.62 1.30
N LEU A 270 -3.86 29.21 0.24
CA LEU A 270 -4.63 30.08 -0.66
C LEU A 270 -5.56 29.28 -1.56
N ASP A 271 -5.08 28.16 -2.07
CA ASP A 271 -5.85 27.28 -2.96
C ASP A 271 -5.55 25.80 -2.66
N PRO A 272 -6.22 25.21 -1.66
CA PRO A 272 -5.97 23.84 -1.21
C PRO A 272 -6.33 22.76 -2.24
N GLN A 273 -7.09 23.10 -3.26
CA GLN A 273 -7.49 22.18 -4.34
C GLN A 273 -6.53 22.22 -5.53
N SER A 274 -5.62 23.19 -5.59
CA SER A 274 -4.67 23.35 -6.69
C SER A 274 -3.55 22.32 -6.63
N TYR A 275 -2.81 22.22 -7.68
CA TYR A 275 -1.60 21.41 -7.78
C TYR A 275 -0.58 22.07 -8.70
N GLU A 276 0.65 22.13 -8.29
CA GLU A 276 1.84 22.56 -9.04
C GLU A 276 1.63 23.72 -10.07
N GLY A 277 0.56 24.52 -9.93
CA GLY A 277 0.22 25.59 -10.88
C GLY A 277 -0.02 25.15 -12.32
N ARG A 278 -0.47 23.91 -12.54
CA ARG A 278 -0.68 23.31 -13.87
C ARG A 278 -2.17 23.09 -14.12
N ASP A 279 -2.59 23.30 -15.35
CA ASP A 279 -3.98 23.06 -15.78
C ASP A 279 -4.18 21.66 -16.37
N TYR A 280 -3.38 20.67 -15.96
CA TYR A 280 -3.47 19.30 -16.46
C TYR A 280 -3.16 18.25 -15.38
N ALA A 281 -3.79 17.10 -15.50
CA ALA A 281 -3.48 15.93 -14.69
C ALA A 281 -2.64 14.90 -15.45
N ARG A 282 -1.97 14.01 -14.71
CA ARG A 282 -1.48 12.76 -15.29
C ARG A 282 -2.64 11.77 -15.31
N MET A 283 -2.98 11.26 -16.48
CA MET A 283 -4.05 10.29 -16.63
C MET A 283 -3.49 8.88 -16.51
N PHE A 284 -4.07 8.08 -15.61
CA PHE A 284 -3.72 6.69 -15.40
C PHE A 284 -4.87 5.77 -15.79
N ASP A 285 -4.53 4.68 -16.50
CA ASP A 285 -5.38 3.55 -16.80
C ASP A 285 -4.67 2.31 -16.26
N VAL A 286 -5.24 1.69 -15.22
CA VAL A 286 -4.63 0.58 -14.49
C VAL A 286 -5.55 -0.63 -14.51
N ALA A 287 -5.11 -1.69 -15.17
CA ALA A 287 -5.79 -2.98 -15.18
C ALA A 287 -4.99 -4.00 -14.37
N LEU A 288 -5.58 -4.48 -13.28
CA LEU A 288 -4.99 -5.51 -12.43
C LEU A 288 -5.73 -6.82 -12.59
N GLY A 289 -5.01 -7.94 -12.48
CA GLY A 289 -5.57 -9.27 -12.45
C GLY A 289 -4.79 -10.18 -11.52
N LYS A 290 -5.47 -10.83 -10.59
CA LYS A 290 -4.90 -11.85 -9.69
C LYS A 290 -5.69 -13.13 -9.85
N TYR A 291 -5.00 -14.23 -10.07
CA TYR A 291 -5.57 -15.57 -10.21
C TYR A 291 -4.75 -16.53 -9.36
N TYR A 292 -5.41 -17.40 -8.62
CA TYR A 292 -4.71 -18.40 -7.83
C TYR A 292 -5.50 -19.69 -7.73
N LEU A 293 -4.76 -20.78 -7.53
CA LEU A 293 -5.27 -22.10 -7.26
C LEU A 293 -4.57 -22.64 -6.03
N THR A 294 -5.32 -22.95 -4.99
CA THR A 294 -4.81 -23.54 -3.75
C THR A 294 -5.38 -24.93 -3.57
N TYR A 295 -4.51 -25.92 -3.40
CA TYR A 295 -4.86 -27.25 -2.95
C TYR A 295 -4.43 -27.40 -1.50
N ALA A 296 -5.38 -27.74 -0.63
CA ALA A 296 -5.15 -28.05 0.75
C ALA A 296 -5.50 -29.51 1.03
N ARG A 297 -4.67 -30.20 1.80
CA ARG A 297 -4.91 -31.60 2.20
C ARG A 297 -4.41 -31.85 3.61
N ASP A 298 -5.29 -32.38 4.46
CA ASP A 298 -4.93 -33.00 5.71
C ASP A 298 -4.41 -34.42 5.41
N VAL A 299 -3.09 -34.60 5.53
CA VAL A 299 -2.42 -35.88 5.27
C VAL A 299 -2.64 -36.84 6.46
N SER A 300 -2.76 -36.28 7.65
CA SER A 300 -3.16 -36.95 8.89
C SER A 300 -3.81 -35.92 9.83
N ASP A 301 -4.26 -36.35 11.00
CA ASP A 301 -4.84 -35.46 12.03
C ASP A 301 -3.88 -34.31 12.45
N ASN A 302 -2.59 -34.48 12.22
CA ASN A 302 -1.56 -33.53 12.63
C ASN A 302 -0.75 -32.94 11.46
N ASP A 303 -0.94 -33.44 10.26
CA ASP A 303 -0.11 -33.08 9.11
C ASP A 303 -0.97 -32.49 7.99
N ASN A 304 -0.55 -31.34 7.48
CA ASN A 304 -1.24 -30.61 6.42
C ASN A 304 -0.28 -30.24 5.28
N LEU A 305 -0.73 -30.41 4.04
CA LEU A 305 -0.03 -30.00 2.82
C LEU A 305 -0.82 -28.91 2.12
N LEU A 306 -0.15 -27.81 1.84
CA LEU A 306 -0.67 -26.68 1.07
C LEU A 306 0.15 -26.48 -0.20
N LEU A 307 -0.53 -26.38 -1.34
CA LEU A 307 0.06 -26.02 -2.64
C LEU A 307 -0.71 -24.81 -3.17
N ASN A 308 0.00 -23.72 -3.46
CA ASN A 308 -0.59 -22.52 -4.04
C ASN A 308 0.15 -22.14 -5.31
N ALA A 309 -0.55 -22.06 -6.43
CA ALA A 309 -0.03 -21.57 -7.70
C ALA A 309 -0.79 -20.30 -8.09
N TYR A 310 -0.08 -19.26 -8.52
CA TYR A 310 -0.70 -17.99 -8.77
C TYR A 310 -0.10 -17.23 -9.95
N GLN A 311 -0.89 -16.29 -10.47
CA GLN A 311 -0.45 -15.25 -11.39
C GLN A 311 -1.05 -13.90 -10.98
N PHE A 312 -0.21 -12.87 -10.93
CA PHE A 312 -0.58 -11.48 -10.76
C PHE A 312 -0.14 -10.69 -11.99
N ASN A 313 -1.04 -9.84 -12.51
CA ASN A 313 -0.78 -8.97 -13.65
C ASN A 313 -1.07 -7.52 -13.25
N ASP A 314 -0.16 -6.62 -13.60
CA ASP A 314 -0.35 -5.16 -13.54
C ASP A 314 -0.07 -4.60 -14.94
N HIS A 315 -1.11 -4.01 -15.55
CA HIS A 315 -0.97 -3.29 -16.80
C HIS A 315 -1.36 -1.84 -16.55
N THR A 316 -0.36 -1.01 -16.35
CA THR A 316 -0.50 0.42 -16.09
C THR A 316 -0.10 1.22 -17.31
N LYS A 317 -1.05 1.97 -17.87
CA LYS A 317 -0.78 3.02 -18.86
C LYS A 317 -0.92 4.37 -18.20
N PHE A 318 -0.04 5.29 -18.52
CA PHE A 318 -0.23 6.67 -18.12
C PHE A 318 0.31 7.66 -19.13
N VAL A 319 -0.34 8.80 -19.18
CA VAL A 319 0.01 9.93 -20.03
C VAL A 319 0.50 11.04 -19.11
N SER A 320 1.66 11.59 -19.42
CA SER A 320 2.29 12.61 -18.58
C SER A 320 2.98 13.68 -19.39
N ALA A 321 3.26 14.79 -18.70
CA ALA A 321 4.08 15.88 -19.15
C ALA A 321 3.66 16.50 -20.49
N PRO A 322 2.78 17.50 -20.45
CA PRO A 322 2.70 18.47 -21.54
C PRO A 322 4.10 19.01 -21.85
N GLN A 323 4.30 19.41 -23.07
CA GLN A 323 5.57 19.97 -23.50
C GLN A 323 5.92 21.22 -22.69
N ASN A 324 7.02 21.16 -21.93
CA ASN A 324 7.59 22.30 -21.22
C ASN A 324 8.82 22.82 -21.96
N TYR A 325 8.90 24.13 -22.23
CA TYR A 325 10.10 24.80 -22.70
C TYR A 325 10.21 26.19 -22.09
N THR A 326 11.40 26.74 -22.13
CA THR A 326 11.67 28.09 -21.63
C THR A 326 11.79 29.06 -22.78
N LEU A 327 10.95 30.10 -22.83
CA LEU A 327 11.05 31.20 -23.76
C LEU A 327 11.57 32.44 -23.02
N ALA A 328 12.74 32.92 -23.38
CA ALA A 328 13.41 34.05 -22.74
C ALA A 328 13.52 33.96 -21.21
N GLY A 329 13.75 32.73 -20.70
CA GLY A 329 13.84 32.47 -19.26
C GLY A 329 12.51 32.23 -18.57
N VAL A 330 11.38 32.34 -19.26
CA VAL A 330 10.03 32.05 -18.74
C VAL A 330 9.60 30.65 -19.21
N PRO A 331 9.24 29.77 -18.30
CA PRO A 331 8.67 28.47 -18.65
C PRO A 331 7.36 28.65 -19.43
N VAL A 332 7.20 27.86 -20.51
CA VAL A 332 5.97 27.82 -21.29
C VAL A 332 5.53 26.35 -21.35
N THR A 333 4.29 26.10 -20.97
CA THR A 333 3.69 24.77 -20.99
C THR A 333 2.52 24.78 -21.98
N ASP A 334 2.53 23.84 -22.94
CA ASP A 334 1.36 23.54 -23.74
C ASP A 334 0.51 22.50 -23.01
N VAL A 335 -0.51 22.95 -22.28
CA VAL A 335 -1.39 22.12 -21.45
C VAL A 335 -2.18 21.07 -22.24
N ASN A 336 -2.28 21.23 -23.57
CA ASN A 336 -3.01 20.30 -24.42
C ASN A 336 -2.09 19.25 -25.08
N ALA A 337 -0.77 19.37 -24.93
CA ALA A 337 0.19 18.51 -25.57
C ALA A 337 0.80 17.48 -24.63
N TYR A 338 0.04 16.45 -24.29
CA TYR A 338 0.60 15.28 -23.64
C TYR A 338 1.63 14.62 -24.55
N THR A 339 2.91 14.72 -24.18
CA THR A 339 4.00 14.30 -25.04
C THR A 339 4.37 12.85 -24.87
N ASN A 340 4.24 12.30 -23.66
CA ASN A 340 4.71 10.95 -23.32
C ASN A 340 3.56 10.02 -22.98
N GLY A 341 3.45 8.92 -23.71
CA GLY A 341 2.63 7.77 -23.37
C GLY A 341 3.50 6.65 -22.83
N ASN A 342 3.13 6.11 -21.66
CA ASN A 342 3.84 5.04 -20.97
C ASN A 342 2.92 3.82 -20.86
N ASP A 343 3.43 2.65 -21.20
CA ASP A 343 2.75 1.35 -21.15
C ASP A 343 3.64 0.39 -20.36
N TYR A 344 3.25 0.11 -19.11
CA TYR A 344 3.95 -0.76 -18.18
C TYR A 344 3.20 -2.06 -18.01
N LYS A 345 3.87 -3.17 -18.25
CA LYS A 345 3.31 -4.51 -18.11
C LYS A 345 4.13 -5.33 -17.14
N GLN A 346 3.50 -5.78 -16.07
CA GLN A 346 4.07 -6.70 -15.11
C GLN A 346 3.28 -8.00 -15.13
N VAL A 347 3.99 -9.13 -15.14
CA VAL A 347 3.42 -10.46 -14.96
C VAL A 347 4.26 -11.20 -13.94
N GLN A 348 3.67 -11.45 -12.77
CA GLN A 348 4.26 -12.25 -11.72
C GLN A 348 3.58 -13.62 -11.68
N ARG A 349 4.36 -14.69 -11.60
CA ARG A 349 3.89 -16.06 -11.43
C ARG A 349 4.65 -16.72 -10.32
N GLY A 350 3.98 -17.58 -9.57
CA GLY A 350 4.66 -18.30 -8.51
C GLY A 350 3.96 -19.58 -8.11
N ILE A 351 4.73 -20.40 -7.42
CA ILE A 351 4.27 -21.63 -6.78
C ILE A 351 4.85 -21.64 -5.37
N LYS A 352 3.99 -21.79 -4.38
CA LYS A 352 4.35 -22.02 -2.98
C LYS A 352 3.87 -23.39 -2.54
N SER A 353 4.70 -24.08 -1.78
CA SER A 353 4.32 -25.35 -1.14
C SER A 353 4.72 -25.30 0.31
N GLU A 354 3.82 -25.65 1.22
CA GLU A 354 4.07 -25.77 2.65
C GLU A 354 3.61 -27.16 3.13
N TYR A 355 4.48 -27.85 3.85
CA TYR A 355 4.11 -29.01 4.62
C TYR A 355 4.24 -28.66 6.10
N ARG A 356 3.18 -28.89 6.86
CA ARG A 356 3.08 -28.57 8.28
C ARG A 356 2.78 -29.81 9.08
N SER A 357 3.43 -29.95 10.23
CA SER A 357 3.20 -31.04 11.18
C SER A 357 3.05 -30.48 12.58
N ALA A 358 1.96 -30.81 13.26
CA ALA A 358 1.59 -30.28 14.57
C ALA A 358 1.59 -31.39 15.63
N GLY A 359 2.75 -31.70 16.21
CA GLY A 359 2.84 -32.60 17.36
C GLY A 359 2.64 -31.89 18.70
N GLU A 360 2.41 -32.63 19.76
CA GLU A 360 2.08 -32.09 21.09
C GLU A 360 3.16 -31.13 21.64
N ASN A 361 4.44 -31.51 21.54
CA ASN A 361 5.57 -30.71 22.02
C ASN A 361 6.43 -30.12 20.92
N LEU A 362 6.23 -30.54 19.68
CA LEU A 362 7.00 -30.10 18.53
C LEU A 362 6.08 -29.97 17.33
N ALA A 363 5.98 -28.76 16.79
CA ALA A 363 5.39 -28.50 15.50
C ALA A 363 6.46 -27.95 14.56
N TRP A 364 6.37 -28.29 13.28
CA TRP A 364 7.31 -27.81 12.27
C TRP A 364 6.65 -27.59 10.93
N MET A 365 7.25 -26.74 10.15
CA MET A 365 6.86 -26.45 8.77
C MET A 365 8.10 -26.42 7.89
N ALA A 366 8.00 -26.97 6.69
CA ALA A 366 8.99 -26.83 5.63
C ALA A 366 8.30 -26.34 4.35
N ALA A 367 8.92 -25.42 3.64
CA ALA A 367 8.29 -24.74 2.54
C ALA A 367 9.27 -24.34 1.43
N VAL A 368 8.72 -24.22 0.22
CA VAL A 368 9.41 -23.73 -0.97
C VAL A 368 8.59 -22.62 -1.61
N ASP A 369 9.26 -21.57 -2.08
CA ASP A 369 8.66 -20.43 -2.78
C ASP A 369 9.46 -20.18 -4.07
N LEU A 370 8.82 -20.38 -5.22
CA LEU A 370 9.39 -20.16 -6.55
C LEU A 370 8.58 -19.07 -7.24
N ARG A 371 9.23 -18.00 -7.66
CA ARG A 371 8.55 -16.83 -8.26
C ARG A 371 9.35 -16.27 -9.43
N ASP A 372 8.65 -15.99 -10.53
CA ASP A 372 9.10 -15.20 -11.66
C ASP A 372 8.28 -13.92 -11.72
N ASN A 373 8.93 -12.76 -11.80
CA ASN A 373 8.31 -11.46 -11.97
C ASN A 373 8.91 -10.78 -13.20
N SER A 374 8.15 -10.69 -14.27
CA SER A 374 8.55 -10.06 -15.53
C SER A 374 7.92 -8.68 -15.63
N TYR A 375 8.74 -7.68 -15.82
CA TYR A 375 8.34 -6.30 -15.97
C TYR A 375 8.85 -5.74 -17.30
N ARG A 376 7.93 -5.17 -18.14
CA ARG A 376 8.27 -4.47 -19.38
C ARG A 376 7.83 -3.01 -19.27
N ASN A 377 8.73 -2.12 -19.61
CA ASN A 377 8.49 -0.70 -19.73
C ASN A 377 8.58 -0.31 -21.21
N TYR A 378 7.50 0.26 -21.74
CA TYR A 378 7.44 0.83 -23.08
C TYR A 378 6.97 2.28 -23.00
N SER A 379 7.67 3.20 -23.65
CA SER A 379 7.28 4.59 -23.72
C SER A 379 7.49 5.14 -25.13
N ALA A 380 6.58 6.01 -25.58
CA ALA A 380 6.66 6.63 -26.87
C ALA A 380 6.07 8.05 -26.82
N TYR A 381 6.51 8.91 -27.77
CA TYR A 381 5.87 10.20 -27.95
C TYR A 381 4.49 10.03 -28.57
N LEU A 382 3.52 10.79 -28.07
CA LEU A 382 2.12 10.75 -28.51
C LEU A 382 1.83 11.78 -29.61
N VAL A 383 2.59 12.88 -29.66
CA VAL A 383 2.39 14.02 -30.55
C VAL A 383 3.73 14.48 -31.12
N ASP A 384 3.68 15.17 -32.23
CA ASP A 384 4.84 15.89 -32.77
C ASP A 384 5.07 17.16 -31.94
N PHE A 385 6.28 17.38 -31.46
CA PHE A 385 6.61 18.58 -30.70
C PHE A 385 8.07 18.98 -30.84
N LYS A 386 8.38 20.23 -30.50
CA LYS A 386 9.74 20.74 -30.38
C LYS A 386 10.10 21.01 -28.94
N THR A 387 11.36 20.81 -28.58
CA THR A 387 11.88 21.04 -27.25
C THR A 387 11.94 22.52 -26.84
N SER A 388 11.83 23.43 -27.80
CA SER A 388 11.71 24.88 -27.61
C SER A 388 11.05 25.56 -28.79
N PRO A 389 10.55 26.79 -28.69
CA PRO A 389 10.01 27.54 -29.83
C PRO A 389 11.07 27.99 -30.85
N SER A 390 12.35 27.76 -30.56
CA SER A 390 13.46 28.08 -31.51
C SER A 390 13.29 27.31 -32.81
N PRO A 391 13.53 27.94 -34.00
CA PRO A 391 13.54 27.22 -35.26
C PRO A 391 14.62 26.15 -35.34
N PHE A 392 15.66 26.22 -34.49
CA PHE A 392 16.76 25.26 -34.38
C PHE A 392 16.50 24.17 -33.33
N ALA A 393 15.35 24.19 -32.64
CA ALA A 393 15.02 23.18 -31.65
C ALA A 393 14.83 21.80 -32.31
N THR A 394 15.24 20.76 -31.60
CA THR A 394 15.03 19.38 -32.01
C THR A 394 13.54 19.10 -32.16
N SER A 395 13.16 18.55 -33.30
CA SER A 395 11.79 18.05 -33.55
C SER A 395 11.70 16.61 -33.06
N ASN A 396 10.67 16.32 -32.28
CA ASN A 396 10.29 14.97 -31.85
C ASN A 396 8.99 14.61 -32.59
N TYR A 397 8.84 13.35 -32.94
CA TYR A 397 7.71 12.89 -33.77
C TYR A 397 6.87 11.87 -32.98
N ALA A 398 5.56 11.94 -33.17
CA ALA A 398 4.63 10.95 -32.63
C ALA A 398 5.03 9.53 -33.05
N GLY A 399 4.87 8.58 -32.13
CA GLY A 399 5.27 7.18 -32.32
C GLY A 399 6.77 6.90 -32.17
N THR A 400 7.62 7.92 -31.93
CA THR A 400 9.03 7.68 -31.60
C THR A 400 9.12 7.00 -30.24
N VAL A 401 9.67 5.77 -30.20
CA VAL A 401 9.89 5.01 -28.99
C VAL A 401 11.03 5.63 -28.18
N THR A 402 10.78 5.94 -26.93
CA THR A 402 11.75 6.55 -26.00
C THR A 402 12.29 5.57 -24.99
N SER A 403 11.56 4.48 -24.72
CA SER A 403 12.01 3.39 -23.85
C SER A 403 11.32 2.09 -24.25
N ASP A 404 12.07 1.00 -24.37
CA ASP A 404 11.55 -0.37 -24.52
C ASP A 404 12.53 -1.33 -23.84
N ASN A 405 12.21 -1.70 -22.61
CA ASN A 405 13.08 -2.58 -21.83
C ASN A 405 12.26 -3.58 -21.01
N LYS A 406 12.93 -4.62 -20.58
CA LYS A 406 12.36 -5.70 -19.77
C LYS A 406 13.28 -6.05 -18.63
N THR A 407 12.73 -6.14 -17.43
CA THR A 407 13.38 -6.74 -16.26
C THR A 407 12.70 -8.07 -15.94
N LEU A 408 13.48 -9.10 -15.65
CA LEU A 408 13.03 -10.38 -15.13
C LEU A 408 13.66 -10.61 -13.77
N GLU A 409 12.85 -10.75 -12.74
CA GLU A 409 13.27 -11.15 -11.41
C GLU A 409 12.83 -12.59 -11.15
N ARG A 410 13.77 -13.44 -10.76
CA ARG A 410 13.50 -14.82 -10.32
C ARG A 410 13.88 -14.97 -8.88
N VAL A 411 12.95 -15.48 -8.08
CA VAL A 411 13.18 -15.78 -6.67
C VAL A 411 13.01 -17.28 -6.45
N GLN A 412 14.01 -17.89 -5.84
CA GLN A 412 13.99 -19.28 -5.39
C GLN A 412 14.29 -19.29 -3.90
N ALA A 413 13.32 -19.73 -3.10
CA ALA A 413 13.50 -19.71 -1.67
C ALA A 413 13.06 -21.01 -1.01
N MET A 414 13.74 -21.34 0.09
CA MET A 414 13.36 -22.38 1.02
C MET A 414 13.21 -21.77 2.40
N TYR A 415 12.14 -22.13 3.11
CA TYR A 415 11.93 -21.61 4.45
C TYR A 415 11.24 -22.63 5.36
N GLY A 416 11.33 -22.40 6.67
CA GLY A 416 10.74 -23.27 7.64
C GLY A 416 10.53 -22.63 9.00
N GLU A 417 9.74 -23.30 9.80
CA GLU A 417 9.42 -22.95 11.18
C GLU A 417 9.55 -24.17 12.07
N LEU A 418 10.09 -23.98 13.26
CA LEU A 418 10.13 -24.97 14.30
C LEU A 418 9.54 -24.36 15.57
N ARG A 419 8.45 -24.93 16.09
CA ARG A 419 7.87 -24.60 17.39
C ARG A 419 8.12 -25.72 18.35
N PHE A 420 8.78 -25.40 19.45
CA PHE A 420 9.09 -26.34 20.47
C PHE A 420 8.56 -25.88 21.83
N ARG A 421 7.94 -26.78 22.58
CA ARG A 421 7.41 -26.53 23.92
C ARG A 421 8.30 -27.21 24.97
N PRO A 422 9.36 -26.53 25.45
CA PRO A 422 10.30 -27.11 26.44
C PRO A 422 9.68 -27.23 27.84
N ALA A 423 8.60 -26.52 28.12
CA ALA A 423 7.84 -26.58 29.37
C ALA A 423 6.37 -26.20 29.11
N ASP A 424 5.47 -26.60 29.97
CA ASP A 424 4.01 -26.41 29.82
C ASP A 424 3.58 -24.98 29.54
N ARG A 425 4.34 -23.99 30.00
CA ARG A 425 4.05 -22.55 29.83
C ARG A 425 4.96 -21.81 28.84
N LEU A 426 5.93 -22.49 28.26
CA LEU A 426 6.90 -21.87 27.35
C LEU A 426 6.83 -22.51 25.97
N THR A 427 6.56 -21.70 24.96
CA THR A 427 6.69 -22.08 23.55
C THR A 427 7.81 -21.26 22.94
N THR A 428 8.76 -21.90 22.28
CA THR A 428 9.83 -21.27 21.52
C THR A 428 9.59 -21.48 20.03
N THR A 429 9.87 -20.47 19.21
CA THR A 429 9.70 -20.53 17.77
C THR A 429 11.00 -20.10 17.09
N LEU A 430 11.47 -20.90 16.16
CA LEU A 430 12.60 -20.61 15.28
C LEU A 430 12.12 -20.65 13.84
N ASN A 431 12.38 -19.60 13.08
CA ASN A 431 12.19 -19.56 11.63
C ASN A 431 13.53 -19.34 10.93
N GLY A 432 13.66 -19.89 9.74
CA GLY A 432 14.77 -19.64 8.84
C GLY A 432 14.31 -19.63 7.39
N ARG A 433 14.88 -18.74 6.58
CA ARG A 433 14.65 -18.66 5.14
C ARG A 433 15.95 -18.29 4.42
N TYR A 434 16.13 -18.90 3.27
CA TYR A 434 17.18 -18.58 2.32
C TYR A 434 16.50 -18.20 0.99
N ASP A 435 16.91 -17.07 0.43
CA ASP A 435 16.45 -16.55 -0.86
C ASP A 435 17.62 -16.42 -1.81
N HIS A 436 17.48 -16.95 -3.01
CA HIS A 436 18.30 -16.66 -4.18
C HIS A 436 17.47 -15.80 -5.14
N ILE A 437 17.91 -14.54 -5.35
CA ILE A 437 17.23 -13.54 -6.18
C ILE A 437 18.12 -13.24 -7.37
N ALA A 438 17.65 -13.52 -8.58
CA ALA A 438 18.34 -13.21 -9.82
C ALA A 438 17.57 -12.15 -10.61
N LEU A 439 18.23 -11.09 -11.02
CA LEU A 439 17.72 -9.99 -11.82
C LEU A 439 18.39 -10.03 -13.20
N ASP A 440 17.59 -10.03 -14.26
CA ASP A 440 18.05 -9.89 -15.64
C ASP A 440 17.35 -8.67 -16.26
N TYR A 441 18.12 -7.82 -16.93
CA TYR A 441 17.63 -6.64 -17.63
C TYR A 441 18.03 -6.69 -19.11
N GLU A 442 17.11 -6.35 -19.98
CA GLU A 442 17.31 -6.26 -21.43
C GLU A 442 16.69 -4.97 -21.96
N ASP A 443 17.48 -4.15 -22.66
CA ASP A 443 17.03 -2.97 -23.38
C ASP A 443 16.96 -3.29 -24.87
N TYR A 444 15.76 -3.14 -25.48
CA TYR A 444 15.52 -3.45 -26.88
C TYR A 444 15.77 -2.25 -27.81
N LEU A 445 15.77 -1.02 -27.24
CA LEU A 445 16.04 0.20 -28.01
C LEU A 445 17.55 0.43 -28.15
N ASN A 446 18.29 0.21 -27.05
CA ASN A 446 19.76 0.27 -27.02
C ASN A 446 20.26 -1.11 -26.60
N PRO A 447 20.52 -2.05 -27.53
CA PRO A 447 20.77 -3.44 -27.21
C PRO A 447 21.84 -3.60 -26.11
N MET A 448 21.37 -3.91 -24.91
CA MET A 448 22.16 -4.01 -23.69
C MET A 448 21.53 -5.04 -22.77
N GLN A 449 22.36 -5.82 -22.13
CA GLN A 449 21.94 -6.81 -21.14
C GLN A 449 22.77 -6.64 -19.86
N MET A 450 22.09 -6.72 -18.73
CA MET A 450 22.71 -6.66 -17.40
C MET A 450 22.07 -7.70 -16.51
N ASP A 451 22.88 -8.27 -15.62
CA ASP A 451 22.40 -9.22 -14.62
C ASP A 451 22.97 -8.91 -13.24
N LYS A 452 22.28 -9.33 -12.23
CA LYS A 452 22.73 -9.28 -10.83
C LYS A 452 22.01 -10.34 -10.03
N SER A 453 22.71 -10.94 -9.07
CA SER A 453 22.06 -11.86 -8.13
C SER A 453 22.42 -11.55 -6.69
N PHE A 454 21.53 -11.95 -5.78
CA PHE A 454 21.71 -11.81 -4.34
C PHE A 454 21.30 -13.11 -3.65
N ASP A 455 22.12 -13.49 -2.66
CA ASP A 455 21.86 -14.59 -1.75
C ASP A 455 21.64 -14.01 -0.37
N VAL A 456 20.43 -14.18 0.20
CA VAL A 456 20.06 -13.56 1.47
C VAL A 456 19.47 -14.61 2.40
N THR A 457 19.89 -14.57 3.67
CA THR A 457 19.32 -15.39 4.74
C THR A 457 18.58 -14.52 5.73
N SER A 458 17.37 -14.90 6.09
CA SER A 458 16.58 -14.26 7.12
C SER A 458 16.11 -15.26 8.18
N TRP A 459 15.90 -14.77 9.41
CA TRP A 459 15.55 -15.63 10.54
C TRP A 459 14.69 -14.90 11.56
N ARG A 460 14.00 -15.67 12.40
CA ARG A 460 13.34 -15.22 13.63
C ARG A 460 13.61 -16.22 14.75
N LEU A 461 13.90 -15.71 15.92
CA LEU A 461 13.89 -16.46 17.18
C LEU A 461 12.89 -15.77 18.12
N GLY A 462 11.94 -16.52 18.63
CA GLY A 462 10.92 -15.99 19.51
C GLY A 462 10.52 -16.96 20.61
N GLY A 463 9.92 -16.41 21.65
CA GLY A 463 9.39 -17.18 22.77
C GLY A 463 8.11 -16.56 23.31
N ASN A 464 7.20 -17.41 23.74
CA ASN A 464 5.91 -17.05 24.34
C ASN A 464 5.79 -17.75 25.68
N TYR A 465 5.62 -16.99 26.75
CA TYR A 465 5.49 -17.52 28.11
C TYR A 465 4.10 -17.18 28.67
N ALA A 466 3.31 -18.20 28.95
CA ALA A 466 2.00 -18.06 29.59
C ALA A 466 2.18 -17.71 31.08
N LEU A 467 2.03 -16.42 31.42
CA LEU A 467 2.04 -15.94 32.80
C LEU A 467 0.85 -16.50 33.59
N LYS A 468 -0.33 -16.45 32.97
CA LYS A 468 -1.61 -16.93 33.45
C LYS A 468 -2.39 -17.48 32.26
N ASP A 469 -3.52 -18.14 32.55
CA ASP A 469 -4.39 -18.68 31.48
C ASP A 469 -4.94 -17.59 30.54
N ASN A 470 -4.92 -16.34 30.98
CA ASN A 470 -5.42 -15.17 30.21
C ASN A 470 -4.36 -14.10 29.94
N ALA A 471 -3.07 -14.38 30.15
CA ALA A 471 -2.01 -13.40 29.92
C ALA A 471 -0.69 -14.06 29.53
N ASP A 472 -0.06 -13.55 28.47
CA ASP A 472 1.20 -14.05 27.93
C ASP A 472 2.23 -12.92 27.78
N ILE A 473 3.47 -13.21 28.12
CA ILE A 473 4.64 -12.40 27.71
C ILE A 473 5.24 -13.07 26.48
N TYR A 474 5.60 -12.27 25.49
CA TYR A 474 6.34 -12.74 24.33
C TYR A 474 7.58 -11.87 24.07
N ALA A 475 8.58 -12.48 23.47
CA ALA A 475 9.77 -11.78 23.01
C ALA A 475 10.22 -12.37 21.68
N ASN A 476 10.74 -11.53 20.77
CA ASN A 476 11.35 -11.99 19.55
C ASN A 476 12.52 -11.13 19.10
N ALA A 477 13.41 -11.78 18.33
CA ALA A 477 14.39 -11.14 17.47
C ALA A 477 14.14 -11.65 16.05
N SER A 478 13.96 -10.75 15.10
CA SER A 478 13.67 -11.10 13.70
C SER A 478 14.39 -10.20 12.72
N THR A 479 14.70 -10.73 11.54
CA THR A 479 15.35 -10.00 10.47
C THR A 479 14.40 -9.77 9.30
N GLY A 480 14.64 -8.67 8.59
CA GLY A 480 14.05 -8.36 7.31
C GLY A 480 15.10 -7.91 6.32
N PHE A 481 14.80 -7.97 5.03
CA PHE A 481 15.67 -7.45 3.99
C PHE A 481 14.88 -6.88 2.82
N ARG A 482 15.55 -6.05 2.00
CA ARG A 482 15.06 -5.52 0.73
C ARG A 482 16.21 -5.49 -0.27
N ALA A 483 16.08 -6.20 -1.38
CA ALA A 483 17.09 -6.19 -2.44
C ALA A 483 17.03 -4.91 -3.27
N PRO A 484 18.16 -4.41 -3.82
CA PRO A 484 18.15 -3.31 -4.79
C PRO A 484 17.38 -3.67 -6.05
N SER A 485 16.73 -2.69 -6.67
CA SER A 485 16.17 -2.87 -8.01
C SER A 485 17.25 -2.68 -9.09
N ILE A 486 16.95 -3.16 -10.31
CA ILE A 486 17.88 -3.01 -11.44
C ILE A 486 18.10 -1.52 -11.77
N GLU A 487 17.06 -0.71 -11.60
CA GLU A 487 17.10 0.73 -11.82
C GLU A 487 18.00 1.44 -10.81
N GLN A 488 18.05 0.97 -9.57
CA GLN A 488 18.98 1.52 -8.56
C GLN A 488 20.43 1.13 -8.84
N LEU A 489 20.66 -0.12 -9.26
CA LEU A 489 21.99 -0.64 -9.56
C LEU A 489 22.62 0.05 -10.78
N PHE A 490 21.86 0.20 -11.86
CA PHE A 490 22.36 0.60 -13.17
C PHE A 490 21.74 1.91 -13.69
N ALA A 491 21.34 2.81 -12.80
CA ALA A 491 20.64 4.07 -13.13
C ALA A 491 21.35 4.86 -14.26
N GLY A 492 22.65 5.09 -14.15
CA GLY A 492 23.41 5.84 -15.15
C GLY A 492 23.62 5.10 -16.48
N THR A 493 23.53 3.77 -16.46
CA THR A 493 23.63 2.94 -17.68
C THR A 493 22.29 2.85 -18.38
N ILE A 494 21.19 2.69 -17.64
CA ILE A 494 19.82 2.62 -18.18
C ILE A 494 19.37 3.99 -18.70
N SER A 495 19.77 5.07 -18.03
CA SER A 495 19.43 6.45 -18.41
C SER A 495 20.69 7.32 -18.51
N PRO A 496 21.53 7.14 -19.56
CA PRO A 496 22.82 7.83 -19.68
C PRO A 496 22.69 9.36 -19.82
N THR A 497 21.52 9.87 -20.17
CA THR A 497 21.21 11.30 -20.17
C THR A 497 20.71 11.81 -18.82
N GLY A 498 20.45 10.92 -17.87
CA GLY A 498 20.10 11.24 -16.51
C GLY A 498 21.30 11.71 -15.70
N ASN A 499 21.03 12.33 -14.56
CA ASN A 499 22.08 12.86 -13.68
C ASN A 499 22.42 11.88 -12.55
N THR A 500 22.18 10.59 -12.75
CA THR A 500 22.42 9.56 -11.73
C THR A 500 23.45 8.55 -12.23
N ALA A 501 24.51 8.34 -11.48
CA ALA A 501 25.54 7.35 -11.79
C ALA A 501 25.06 5.94 -11.36
N SER A 502 25.52 4.92 -12.10
CA SER A 502 25.30 3.51 -11.73
C SER A 502 26.12 3.12 -10.51
N ASN A 503 25.57 2.25 -9.66
CA ASN A 503 26.26 1.61 -8.55
C ASN A 503 25.94 0.10 -8.49
N PRO A 504 26.64 -0.72 -9.27
CA PRO A 504 26.41 -2.17 -9.29
C PRO A 504 26.84 -2.89 -7.99
N ASP A 505 27.50 -2.19 -7.08
CA ASP A 505 27.98 -2.72 -5.79
C ASP A 505 26.98 -2.53 -4.65
N LEU A 506 25.75 -2.06 -4.94
CA LEU A 506 24.69 -1.99 -3.96
C LEU A 506 24.41 -3.37 -3.36
N ARG A 507 24.25 -3.37 -2.04
CA ARG A 507 23.91 -4.53 -1.24
C ARG A 507 22.43 -4.46 -0.82
N PRO A 508 21.78 -5.61 -0.54
CA PRO A 508 20.47 -5.62 0.09
C PRO A 508 20.48 -4.89 1.43
N GLU A 509 19.47 -4.07 1.65
CA GLU A 509 19.19 -3.50 2.95
C GLU A 509 18.79 -4.60 3.92
N GLN A 510 19.15 -4.45 5.19
CA GLN A 510 18.83 -5.41 6.24
C GLN A 510 18.22 -4.70 7.45
N SER A 511 17.31 -5.37 8.13
CA SER A 511 16.81 -4.93 9.41
C SER A 511 16.94 -6.01 10.48
N LEU A 512 17.11 -5.56 11.72
CA LEU A 512 17.01 -6.36 12.93
C LEU A 512 15.96 -5.74 13.83
N ASN A 513 14.92 -6.49 14.14
CA ASN A 513 13.87 -6.11 15.07
C ASN A 513 14.01 -6.90 16.36
N LEU A 514 14.03 -6.19 17.49
CA LEU A 514 13.94 -6.74 18.84
C LEU A 514 12.63 -6.28 19.47
N GLU A 515 11.89 -7.19 20.07
CA GLU A 515 10.57 -6.91 20.60
C GLU A 515 10.30 -7.68 21.91
N LEU A 516 9.64 -7.01 22.84
CA LEU A 516 9.12 -7.60 24.07
C LEU A 516 7.69 -7.10 24.27
N GLY A 517 6.74 -8.02 24.46
CA GLY A 517 5.35 -7.66 24.63
C GLY A 517 4.63 -8.45 25.70
N LEU A 518 3.50 -7.89 26.11
CA LEU A 518 2.54 -8.47 27.06
C LEU A 518 1.15 -8.37 26.43
N ARG A 519 0.45 -9.48 26.35
CA ARG A 519 -0.93 -9.51 25.86
C ARG A 519 -1.82 -10.34 26.76
N GLY A 520 -3.11 -10.07 26.72
CA GLY A 520 -4.06 -10.87 27.48
C GLY A 520 -5.45 -10.27 27.54
N THR A 521 -6.27 -10.91 28.38
CA THR A 521 -7.62 -10.44 28.68
C THR A 521 -7.74 -10.16 30.17
N GLY A 522 -8.59 -9.21 30.55
CA GLY A 522 -8.84 -8.85 31.94
C GLY A 522 -10.24 -8.29 32.13
N THR A 523 -10.65 -8.11 33.38
CA THR A 523 -11.94 -7.49 33.73
C THR A 523 -11.69 -6.26 34.60
N ILE A 524 -12.18 -5.11 34.16
CA ILE A 524 -12.12 -3.84 34.88
C ILE A 524 -13.55 -3.29 34.98
N GLY A 525 -14.03 -3.08 36.20
CA GLY A 525 -15.39 -2.56 36.43
C GLY A 525 -16.51 -3.46 35.90
N GLY A 526 -16.29 -4.78 35.83
CA GLY A 526 -17.26 -5.74 35.30
C GLY A 526 -17.32 -5.78 33.75
N VAL A 527 -16.42 -5.06 33.06
CA VAL A 527 -16.27 -5.09 31.61
C VAL A 527 -15.03 -5.91 31.24
N GLY A 528 -15.15 -6.82 30.27
CA GLY A 528 -14.03 -7.55 29.69
C GLY A 528 -13.17 -6.63 28.80
N TRP A 529 -11.85 -6.80 28.86
CA TRP A 529 -10.88 -6.05 28.08
C TRP A 529 -9.82 -6.98 27.49
N ASP A 530 -9.54 -6.80 26.21
CA ASP A 530 -8.36 -7.34 25.54
C ASP A 530 -7.28 -6.27 25.48
N TYR A 531 -6.05 -6.60 25.81
CA TYR A 531 -4.93 -5.69 25.74
C TYR A 531 -3.70 -6.31 25.08
N ASP A 532 -2.91 -5.49 24.42
CA ASP A 532 -1.60 -5.85 23.86
C ASP A 532 -0.68 -4.63 23.98
N VAL A 533 0.48 -4.82 24.60
CA VAL A 533 1.51 -3.81 24.79
C VAL A 533 2.83 -4.37 24.31
N ALA A 534 3.53 -3.66 23.44
CA ALA A 534 4.84 -4.05 22.96
C ALA A 534 5.82 -2.89 23.02
N VAL A 535 7.04 -3.16 23.42
CA VAL A 535 8.19 -2.27 23.23
C VAL A 535 9.10 -2.91 22.20
N PHE A 536 9.66 -2.08 21.32
CA PHE A 536 10.47 -2.56 20.21
C PHE A 536 11.66 -1.66 19.92
N GLN A 537 12.67 -2.24 19.29
CA GLN A 537 13.73 -1.55 18.59
C GLN A 537 13.95 -2.21 17.24
N LEU A 538 13.88 -1.43 16.16
CA LEU A 538 14.17 -1.84 14.80
C LEU A 538 15.38 -1.05 14.32
N GLU A 539 16.42 -1.74 13.90
CA GLU A 539 17.60 -1.19 13.26
C GLU A 539 17.61 -1.57 11.80
N ARG A 540 17.84 -0.62 10.92
CA ARG A 540 17.98 -0.80 9.47
C ARG A 540 19.39 -0.37 9.07
N ASN A 541 20.09 -1.25 8.39
CA ASN A 541 21.45 -1.07 7.92
C ASN A 541 21.49 -1.16 6.39
N ASP A 542 22.57 -0.64 5.80
CA ASP A 542 22.75 -0.60 4.35
C ASP A 542 21.59 0.09 3.62
N TYR A 543 21.00 1.12 4.23
CA TYR A 543 19.87 1.85 3.67
C TYR A 543 20.22 2.43 2.29
N ILE A 544 19.45 2.06 1.26
CA ILE A 544 19.67 2.51 -0.13
C ILE A 544 18.99 3.86 -0.33
N MET A 545 19.78 4.89 -0.54
CA MET A 545 19.30 6.23 -0.86
C MET A 545 20.12 6.87 -1.97
N SER A 546 19.53 7.84 -2.67
CA SER A 546 20.30 8.76 -3.51
C SER A 546 21.16 9.66 -2.63
N SER A 547 22.38 9.98 -3.05
CA SER A 547 23.27 10.89 -2.35
C SER A 547 22.73 12.31 -2.20
N VAL A 548 21.72 12.69 -2.96
CA VAL A 548 20.98 13.96 -2.86
C VAL A 548 19.57 13.77 -2.28
N GLY A 549 19.33 12.70 -1.54
CA GLY A 549 18.01 12.40 -1.01
C GLY A 549 16.95 12.23 -2.10
N GLN A 550 15.85 12.99 -2.01
CA GLN A 550 14.77 12.98 -3.01
C GLN A 550 14.93 14.05 -4.10
N TYR A 551 15.93 14.90 -4.01
CA TYR A 551 16.14 15.98 -4.97
C TYR A 551 16.77 15.48 -6.27
N SER A 552 16.43 16.14 -7.39
CA SER A 552 17.07 15.88 -8.67
C SER A 552 18.25 16.83 -8.85
N ILE A 553 19.45 16.29 -9.14
CA ILE A 553 20.57 17.12 -9.55
C ILE A 553 20.36 17.58 -10.99
N PRO A 554 20.52 18.87 -11.30
CA PRO A 554 20.48 19.38 -12.68
C PRO A 554 21.62 18.87 -13.53
N ALA A 555 21.44 18.89 -14.86
CA ALA A 555 22.40 18.42 -15.85
C ALA A 555 23.62 19.36 -15.97
N SER A 556 24.54 19.34 -15.03
CA SER A 556 25.67 20.26 -14.95
C SER A 556 27.00 19.63 -14.52
N GLY A 557 27.09 18.31 -14.54
CA GLY A 557 28.33 17.58 -14.23
C GLY A 557 28.36 16.94 -12.85
N GLU A 558 27.57 17.38 -11.90
CA GLU A 558 27.38 16.68 -10.63
C GLU A 558 26.38 15.52 -10.83
N GLN A 559 26.70 14.33 -10.36
CA GLN A 559 25.86 13.14 -10.50
C GLN A 559 25.42 12.61 -9.14
N ALA A 560 24.12 12.40 -9.00
CA ALA A 560 23.59 11.59 -7.91
C ALA A 560 24.02 10.12 -8.08
N GLN A 561 24.07 9.39 -6.99
CA GLN A 561 24.30 7.94 -7.02
C GLN A 561 23.49 7.29 -5.91
N TYR A 562 22.86 6.15 -6.20
CA TYR A 562 22.30 5.31 -5.15
C TYR A 562 23.45 4.67 -4.37
N GLN A 563 23.38 4.75 -3.06
CA GLN A 563 24.41 4.23 -2.16
C GLN A 563 23.75 3.53 -0.98
N ASN A 564 24.44 2.56 -0.38
CA ASN A 564 24.10 2.06 0.94
C ASN A 564 24.58 3.07 1.97
N ILE A 565 23.73 4.04 2.26
CA ILE A 565 24.04 5.14 3.17
C ILE A 565 23.58 4.75 4.57
N GLY A 566 24.53 4.49 5.45
CA GLY A 566 24.31 4.42 6.87
C GLY A 566 23.18 3.54 7.36
N GLY A 567 22.55 4.00 8.41
CA GLY A 567 21.49 3.28 9.10
C GLY A 567 20.41 4.17 9.67
N MET A 568 19.32 3.54 10.06
CA MET A 568 18.27 4.15 10.86
C MET A 568 17.92 3.28 12.06
N ARG A 569 17.43 3.90 13.11
CA ARG A 569 16.94 3.22 14.31
C ARG A 569 15.58 3.76 14.68
N SER A 570 14.62 2.85 14.81
CA SER A 570 13.27 3.13 15.33
C SER A 570 13.09 2.43 16.66
N ARG A 571 12.62 3.17 17.66
CA ARG A 571 12.27 2.68 19.00
C ARG A 571 10.88 3.12 19.34
N GLY A 572 10.13 2.27 20.02
CA GLY A 572 8.78 2.68 20.35
C GLY A 572 8.06 1.78 21.32
N LEU A 573 6.84 2.21 21.62
CA LEU A 573 5.84 1.49 22.36
C LEU A 573 4.55 1.46 21.55
N GLU A 574 3.99 0.28 21.41
CA GLU A 574 2.70 0.03 20.79
C GLU A 574 1.73 -0.47 21.86
N PHE A 575 0.53 0.10 21.88
CA PHE A 575 -0.51 -0.27 22.82
C PHE A 575 -1.84 -0.42 22.10
N SER A 576 -2.54 -1.52 22.33
CA SER A 576 -3.93 -1.68 21.92
C SER A 576 -4.79 -2.14 23.09
N LEU A 577 -5.99 -1.59 23.17
CA LEU A 577 -6.99 -1.94 24.17
C LEU A 577 -8.36 -2.03 23.49
N ARG A 578 -9.11 -3.09 23.78
CA ARG A 578 -10.46 -3.26 23.24
C ARG A 578 -11.38 -3.79 24.36
N SER A 579 -12.49 -3.12 24.55
CA SER A 579 -13.51 -3.61 25.48
C SER A 579 -14.45 -4.63 24.80
N ASP A 580 -15.18 -5.37 25.62
CA ASP A 580 -16.16 -6.36 25.19
C ASP A 580 -17.24 -5.74 24.27
N GLU A 581 -17.23 -6.10 23.01
CA GLU A 581 -18.14 -5.63 21.96
C GLU A 581 -19.58 -6.18 22.09
N SER A 582 -19.81 -7.14 23.00
CA SER A 582 -21.17 -7.62 23.29
C SER A 582 -22.00 -6.62 24.11
N ARG A 583 -21.36 -5.62 24.71
CA ARG A 583 -21.98 -4.58 25.52
C ARG A 583 -22.66 -3.51 24.65
N ASP A 584 -23.61 -2.77 25.26
CA ASP A 584 -24.23 -1.61 24.57
C ASP A 584 -23.23 -0.48 24.31
N VAL A 585 -22.19 -0.36 25.12
CA VAL A 585 -21.07 0.57 24.91
C VAL A 585 -19.76 -0.19 24.90
N TRP A 586 -18.97 0.01 23.85
CA TRP A 586 -17.62 -0.54 23.76
C TRP A 586 -16.67 0.45 23.12
N MET A 587 -15.38 0.27 23.39
CA MET A 587 -14.34 1.15 22.87
C MET A 587 -13.12 0.38 22.40
N THR A 588 -12.39 0.99 21.46
CA THR A 588 -11.05 0.56 21.04
C THR A 588 -10.08 1.70 21.20
N VAL A 589 -8.84 1.39 21.59
CA VAL A 589 -7.73 2.35 21.66
C VAL A 589 -6.52 1.70 21.01
N ALA A 590 -5.92 2.42 20.08
CA ALA A 590 -4.64 2.09 19.47
C ALA A 590 -3.70 3.28 19.66
N TYR A 591 -2.57 3.07 20.30
CA TYR A 591 -1.60 4.12 20.55
C TYR A 591 -0.20 3.66 20.19
N THR A 592 0.55 4.56 19.57
CA THR A 592 1.96 4.37 19.20
C THR A 592 2.79 5.54 19.73
N TYR A 593 3.86 5.23 20.42
CA TYR A 593 5.00 6.12 20.57
C TYR A 593 6.13 5.61 19.69
N LEU A 594 6.67 6.45 18.81
CA LEU A 594 7.70 6.09 17.83
C LEU A 594 8.77 7.18 17.76
N ARG A 595 10.01 6.84 18.06
CA ARG A 595 11.16 7.68 17.73
C ARG A 595 12.04 7.00 16.72
N SER A 596 12.13 7.61 15.54
CA SER A 596 12.87 7.10 14.39
C SER A 596 13.94 8.12 14.01
N GLU A 597 15.21 7.71 13.93
CA GLU A 597 16.36 8.61 13.69
C GLU A 597 17.36 7.98 12.75
N PHE A 598 18.07 8.79 11.96
CA PHE A 598 19.25 8.36 11.23
C PHE A 598 20.41 8.10 12.20
N THR A 599 21.05 6.93 12.08
CA THR A 599 22.20 6.56 12.93
C THR A 599 23.54 6.83 12.25
N ASP A 600 23.54 6.90 10.93
CA ASP A 600 24.70 7.25 10.11
C ASP A 600 24.23 7.77 8.74
N TYR A 601 24.29 9.08 8.50
CA TYR A 601 23.94 9.70 7.21
C TYR A 601 24.75 10.99 7.01
N LYS A 602 26.01 10.85 6.62
CA LYS A 602 27.01 11.94 6.61
C LYS A 602 27.17 12.67 5.29
N ASN A 603 26.66 12.11 4.19
CA ASN A 603 26.95 12.64 2.85
C ASN A 603 25.68 13.07 2.12
N PHE A 604 24.73 13.66 2.84
CA PHE A 604 23.54 14.24 2.22
C PHE A 604 23.91 15.57 1.55
N MET A 605 23.44 15.78 0.32
CA MET A 605 23.63 17.04 -0.41
C MET A 605 22.31 17.77 -0.49
N LEU A 606 22.16 18.89 0.23
CA LEU A 606 21.01 19.77 0.14
C LEU A 606 21.14 20.65 -1.11
N LEU A 607 20.14 20.61 -1.99
CA LEU A 607 20.08 21.44 -3.17
C LEU A 607 19.48 22.80 -2.82
N LEU A 608 20.21 23.88 -3.04
CA LEU A 608 19.79 25.26 -2.82
C LEU A 608 19.82 26.04 -4.12
N GLY A 609 18.86 26.97 -4.31
CA GLY A 609 18.76 27.84 -5.46
C GLY A 609 18.10 27.20 -6.70
N ASN A 610 18.14 27.91 -7.83
CA ASN A 610 17.44 27.50 -9.04
C ASN A 610 18.13 26.35 -9.76
N ARG A 611 17.67 25.12 -9.58
CA ARG A 611 18.23 23.87 -10.15
C ARG A 611 18.35 23.82 -11.69
N TYR A 612 17.73 24.76 -12.38
CA TYR A 612 17.81 24.84 -13.85
C TYR A 612 18.89 25.83 -14.34
N ARG A 613 19.70 26.37 -13.43
CA ARG A 613 20.71 27.40 -13.74
C ARG A 613 22.14 26.87 -13.56
N THR A 614 23.08 27.78 -13.41
CA THR A 614 24.52 27.45 -13.36
C THR A 614 24.91 26.96 -11.97
N TYR A 615 25.72 25.90 -11.89
CA TYR A 615 26.26 25.40 -10.63
C TYR A 615 27.27 26.37 -10.03
N ASN A 616 27.15 26.61 -8.73
CA ASN A 616 28.09 27.32 -7.90
C ASN A 616 28.63 26.37 -6.83
N ALA A 617 29.94 26.13 -6.76
CA ALA A 617 30.52 25.26 -5.74
C ALA A 617 30.49 25.84 -4.33
N ASP A 618 30.26 27.14 -4.16
CA ASP A 618 30.21 27.83 -2.89
C ASP A 618 28.79 28.35 -2.60
N CYS A 619 28.08 27.66 -1.72
CA CYS A 619 26.73 28.04 -1.33
C CYS A 619 26.68 29.40 -0.60
N SER A 620 27.76 29.83 0.03
CA SER A 620 27.84 31.13 0.74
C SER A 620 27.80 32.34 -0.21
N THR A 621 28.11 32.15 -1.49
CA THR A 621 28.11 33.19 -2.55
C THR A 621 27.01 32.97 -3.58
N LEU A 622 26.05 32.10 -3.28
CA LEU A 622 24.97 31.72 -4.18
C LEU A 622 24.12 32.93 -4.60
N ASN A 623 23.87 33.05 -5.91
CA ASN A 623 22.74 33.83 -6.42
C ASN A 623 21.59 32.87 -6.75
N PRO A 624 20.63 32.68 -5.85
CA PRO A 624 19.63 31.63 -5.97
C PRO A 624 18.73 31.77 -7.19
N LEU A 625 18.60 32.97 -7.77
CA LEU A 625 17.81 33.21 -8.99
C LEU A 625 18.50 32.72 -10.27
N THR A 626 19.84 32.66 -10.27
CA THR A 626 20.63 32.35 -11.47
C THR A 626 21.57 31.15 -11.31
N GLN A 627 21.69 30.67 -10.08
CA GLN A 627 22.60 29.59 -9.73
C GLN A 627 21.93 28.59 -8.81
N TYR A 628 22.54 27.43 -8.65
CA TYR A 628 22.27 26.46 -7.58
C TYR A 628 23.59 25.98 -6.98
N CYS A 629 23.52 25.46 -5.76
CA CYS A 629 24.64 24.79 -5.11
C CYS A 629 24.19 23.52 -4.39
N LEU A 630 25.13 22.67 -4.04
CA LEU A 630 24.90 21.46 -3.24
C LEU A 630 25.63 21.62 -1.90
N GLU A 631 24.88 21.81 -0.82
CA GLU A 631 25.43 21.99 0.52
C GLU A 631 25.53 20.62 1.21
N PRO A 632 26.75 20.16 1.58
CA PRO A 632 26.92 18.88 2.26
C PRO A 632 26.45 18.97 3.72
N MET A 633 25.64 18.00 4.13
CA MET A 633 25.09 17.93 5.49
C MET A 633 25.33 16.56 6.12
N ASP A 634 25.56 16.55 7.42
CA ASP A 634 25.51 15.35 8.26
C ASP A 634 24.14 15.28 8.94
N LEU A 635 23.32 14.33 8.51
CA LEU A 635 21.97 14.13 9.03
C LEU A 635 21.92 13.10 10.18
N THR A 636 23.08 12.64 10.67
CA THR A 636 23.15 11.70 11.78
C THR A 636 22.49 12.29 13.03
N GLY A 637 21.50 11.59 13.57
CA GLY A 637 20.69 12.05 14.72
C GLY A 637 19.40 12.79 14.33
N ASN A 638 19.23 13.16 13.06
CA ASN A 638 17.96 13.74 12.61
C ASN A 638 16.84 12.69 12.65
N VAL A 639 15.63 13.17 12.93
CA VAL A 639 14.41 12.37 12.90
C VAL A 639 14.06 12.01 11.46
N ILE A 640 13.66 10.77 11.24
CA ILE A 640 13.17 10.32 9.93
C ILE A 640 11.90 11.12 9.57
N PRO A 641 11.81 11.71 8.37
CA PRO A 641 10.64 12.48 7.95
C PRO A 641 9.34 11.67 7.99
N ARG A 642 8.21 12.36 8.17
CA ARG A 642 6.86 11.77 8.15
C ARG A 642 6.63 10.66 9.19
N THR A 643 7.39 10.69 10.28
CA THR A 643 7.24 9.79 11.43
C THR A 643 6.81 10.58 12.67
N PRO A 644 5.50 10.80 12.88
CA PRO A 644 5.02 11.46 14.10
C PRO A 644 5.40 10.63 15.33
N GLU A 645 5.87 11.29 16.39
CA GLU A 645 6.26 10.59 17.63
C GLU A 645 5.06 9.95 18.34
N HIS A 646 3.89 10.57 18.25
CA HIS A 646 2.67 10.06 18.87
C HIS A 646 1.58 9.90 17.85
N HIS A 647 0.96 8.73 17.84
CA HIS A 647 -0.26 8.45 17.09
C HIS A 647 -1.27 7.79 18.02
N LEU A 648 -2.48 8.34 18.07
CA LEU A 648 -3.61 7.82 18.82
C LEU A 648 -4.80 7.64 17.87
N ASN A 649 -5.31 6.41 17.75
CA ASN A 649 -6.61 6.14 17.17
C ASN A 649 -7.52 5.54 18.26
N THR A 650 -8.69 6.09 18.45
CA THR A 650 -9.65 5.59 19.43
C THR A 650 -11.06 5.67 18.88
N SER A 651 -11.88 4.65 19.14
CA SER A 651 -13.29 4.65 18.81
C SER A 651 -14.15 4.35 20.03
N LEU A 652 -15.25 5.09 20.18
CA LEU A 652 -16.32 4.82 21.13
C LEU A 652 -17.58 4.47 20.36
N ASN A 653 -18.18 3.33 20.68
CA ASN A 653 -19.33 2.78 19.98
C ASN A 653 -20.47 2.60 20.99
N TYR A 654 -21.72 2.86 20.53
CA TYR A 654 -22.90 2.79 21.34
C TYR A 654 -24.10 2.19 20.58
N ARG A 655 -24.81 1.25 21.20
CA ARG A 655 -26.06 0.67 20.72
C ARG A 655 -27.24 1.25 21.52
N PRO A 656 -27.86 2.37 21.08
CA PRO A 656 -28.96 3.01 21.79
C PRO A 656 -30.25 2.19 21.77
N ALA A 657 -30.44 1.36 20.75
CA ALA A 657 -31.62 0.51 20.55
C ALA A 657 -31.27 -0.65 19.60
N PRO A 658 -32.10 -1.71 19.56
CA PRO A 658 -31.90 -2.81 18.60
C PRO A 658 -31.73 -2.34 17.17
N GLY A 659 -30.68 -2.82 16.50
CA GLY A 659 -30.33 -2.46 15.12
C GLY A 659 -29.52 -1.17 14.98
N TRP A 660 -29.50 -0.28 15.95
CA TRP A 660 -28.70 0.95 15.87
C TRP A 660 -27.29 0.77 16.39
N THR A 661 -26.36 1.38 15.70
CA THR A 661 -24.97 1.56 16.16
C THR A 661 -24.54 3.00 15.86
N LEU A 662 -24.05 3.68 16.88
CA LEU A 662 -23.43 5.01 16.76
C LEU A 662 -21.96 4.87 17.11
N SER A 663 -21.07 5.41 16.28
CA SER A 663 -19.63 5.36 16.47
C SER A 663 -19.03 6.75 16.38
N GLY A 664 -18.15 7.09 17.32
CA GLY A 664 -17.29 8.25 17.24
C GLY A 664 -15.83 7.79 17.25
N GLU A 665 -15.04 8.31 16.33
CA GLU A 665 -13.63 7.96 16.18
C GLU A 665 -12.77 9.23 16.23
N VAL A 666 -11.60 9.12 16.84
CA VAL A 666 -10.57 10.15 16.86
C VAL A 666 -9.27 9.56 16.32
N ASP A 667 -8.69 10.23 15.34
CA ASP A 667 -7.36 9.94 14.81
C ASP A 667 -6.45 11.17 15.02
N ALA A 668 -5.42 11.02 15.86
CA ALA A 668 -4.58 12.13 16.29
C ALA A 668 -3.10 11.82 16.13
N TYR A 669 -2.38 12.72 15.48
CA TYR A 669 -0.93 12.68 15.29
C TYR A 669 -0.25 13.87 15.97
N SER A 670 0.93 13.62 16.57
CA SER A 670 1.84 14.71 16.91
C SER A 670 2.39 15.37 15.64
N ASP A 671 3.06 16.47 15.80
CA ASP A 671 3.86 17.09 14.75
C ASP A 671 4.99 16.16 14.27
N TYR A 672 5.48 16.42 13.05
CA TYR A 672 6.55 15.67 12.41
C TYR A 672 7.32 16.54 11.42
N TYR A 673 8.50 16.09 10.99
CA TYR A 673 9.28 16.77 9.96
C TYR A 673 8.91 16.29 8.55
N ALA A 674 8.85 17.24 7.59
CA ALA A 674 8.56 16.93 6.18
C ALA A 674 9.79 16.47 5.40
N ASP A 675 11.00 16.87 5.84
CA ASP A 675 12.27 16.75 5.14
C ASP A 675 13.36 16.10 6.00
N GLU A 676 14.38 15.55 5.36
CA GLU A 676 15.50 14.86 5.98
C GLU A 676 16.39 15.77 6.83
N THR A 677 16.44 17.07 6.52
CA THR A 677 17.22 18.05 7.26
C THR A 677 16.57 18.49 8.57
N ASN A 678 15.28 18.15 8.76
CA ASN A 678 14.45 18.56 9.89
C ASN A 678 14.25 20.10 9.98
N PHE A 679 14.26 20.79 8.86
CA PHE A 679 14.01 22.24 8.82
C PHE A 679 12.51 22.57 8.84
N VAL A 680 11.69 21.76 8.17
CA VAL A 680 10.26 22.01 8.03
C VAL A 680 9.45 21.09 8.94
N ARG A 681 8.69 21.68 9.86
CA ARG A 681 7.86 20.97 10.81
C ARG A 681 6.39 21.12 10.48
N ILE A 682 5.69 20.01 10.34
CA ILE A 682 4.25 19.94 10.11
C ILE A 682 3.53 19.84 11.45
N SER A 683 2.49 20.63 11.63
CA SER A 683 1.73 20.72 12.89
C SER A 683 0.99 19.42 13.21
N SER A 684 0.79 19.16 14.50
CA SER A 684 -0.08 18.09 14.99
C SER A 684 -1.52 18.24 14.51
N ARG A 685 -2.27 17.14 14.45
CA ARG A 685 -3.68 17.14 14.07
C ARG A 685 -4.51 16.19 14.94
N ALA A 686 -5.81 16.46 15.04
CA ALA A 686 -6.78 15.52 15.60
C ALA A 686 -8.07 15.57 14.77
N VAL A 687 -8.38 14.46 14.11
CA VAL A 687 -9.53 14.31 13.22
C VAL A 687 -10.61 13.50 13.91
N PHE A 688 -11.85 14.01 13.88
CA PHE A 688 -13.02 13.36 14.49
C PHE A 688 -13.94 12.85 13.38
N ASN A 689 -14.29 11.57 13.44
CA ASN A 689 -15.21 10.93 12.52
C ASN A 689 -16.43 10.42 13.29
N VAL A 690 -17.59 10.41 12.67
CA VAL A 690 -18.82 9.85 13.25
C VAL A 690 -19.54 8.97 12.24
N LEU A 691 -20.15 7.89 12.73
CA LEU A 691 -20.93 6.95 11.96
C LEU A 691 -22.24 6.65 12.71
N ALA A 692 -23.35 6.74 12.03
CA ALA A 692 -24.65 6.21 12.46
C ALA A 692 -25.08 5.09 11.50
N ARG A 693 -25.34 3.90 12.03
CA ARG A 693 -25.77 2.72 11.27
C ARG A 693 -27.03 2.15 11.87
N TYR A 694 -27.98 1.78 11.01
CA TYR A 694 -29.19 1.06 11.38
C TYR A 694 -29.34 -0.21 10.57
N GLU A 695 -29.44 -1.35 11.22
CA GLU A 695 -29.71 -2.66 10.62
C GLU A 695 -31.10 -3.15 10.99
N HIS A 696 -31.91 -3.46 9.97
CA HIS A 696 -33.23 -4.08 10.12
C HIS A 696 -33.22 -5.48 9.53
N ARG A 697 -33.67 -6.48 10.32
CA ARG A 697 -33.82 -7.87 9.89
C ARG A 697 -35.29 -8.19 9.63
N PHE A 698 -35.59 -8.70 8.47
CA PHE A 698 -36.94 -8.96 8.02
C PHE A 698 -37.11 -10.41 7.54
N GLY A 699 -37.13 -11.35 8.48
CA GLY A 699 -37.37 -12.78 8.23
C GLY A 699 -36.19 -13.53 7.61
N GLY A 700 -35.90 -14.71 8.14
CA GLY A 700 -34.75 -15.53 7.70
C GLY A 700 -33.40 -14.80 7.87
N ASN A 701 -32.55 -14.92 6.87
CA ASN A 701 -31.26 -14.23 6.80
C ASN A 701 -31.32 -12.84 6.15
N ASN A 702 -32.55 -12.37 5.80
CA ASN A 702 -32.71 -11.11 5.07
C ASN A 702 -32.47 -9.91 5.98
N ARG A 703 -31.64 -8.97 5.55
CA ARG A 703 -31.30 -7.76 6.28
C ARG A 703 -31.15 -6.55 5.35
N ALA A 704 -31.55 -5.38 5.87
CA ALA A 704 -31.25 -4.08 5.29
C ALA A 704 -30.41 -3.29 6.28
N ALA A 705 -29.32 -2.71 5.84
CA ALA A 705 -28.50 -1.78 6.62
C ALA A 705 -28.48 -0.41 5.94
N TYR A 706 -28.60 0.63 6.74
CA TYR A 706 -28.54 2.03 6.33
C TYR A 706 -27.44 2.68 7.14
N PHE A 707 -26.67 3.58 6.54
CA PHE A 707 -25.66 4.31 7.28
C PHE A 707 -25.52 5.76 6.81
N LEU A 708 -24.98 6.57 7.71
CA LEU A 708 -24.48 7.91 7.46
C LEU A 708 -23.14 8.06 8.17
N ARG A 709 -22.10 8.36 7.41
CA ARG A 709 -20.74 8.61 7.90
C ARG A 709 -20.36 10.06 7.61
N ILE A 710 -19.67 10.69 8.57
CA ILE A 710 -19.08 12.01 8.42
C ILE A 710 -17.62 11.87 8.86
N ASP A 711 -16.71 11.98 7.92
CA ASP A 711 -15.29 12.07 8.19
C ASP A 711 -14.88 13.53 8.38
N ASN A 712 -13.92 13.75 9.26
CA ASN A 712 -13.44 15.08 9.62
C ASN A 712 -14.57 16.03 10.04
N LEU A 713 -15.34 15.64 11.04
CA LEU A 713 -16.55 16.34 11.51
C LEU A 713 -16.33 17.85 11.74
N PHE A 714 -15.17 18.23 12.27
CA PHE A 714 -14.85 19.62 12.62
C PHE A 714 -14.14 20.38 11.50
N ASN A 715 -13.95 19.74 10.33
CA ASN A 715 -13.29 20.31 9.16
C ASN A 715 -11.86 20.77 9.46
N GLU A 716 -11.09 19.93 10.18
CA GLU A 716 -9.69 20.16 10.49
C GLU A 716 -8.88 20.26 9.19
N TYR A 717 -8.04 21.28 9.09
CA TYR A 717 -7.15 21.49 7.96
C TYR A 717 -5.80 20.81 8.23
N TYR A 718 -5.40 19.87 7.37
CA TYR A 718 -4.14 19.17 7.49
C TYR A 718 -3.67 18.62 6.13
N TYR A 719 -2.45 18.08 6.10
CA TYR A 719 -1.89 17.49 4.89
C TYR A 719 -1.93 15.96 4.96
N ASN A 720 -2.42 15.33 3.89
CA ASN A 720 -2.32 13.88 3.69
C ASN A 720 -0.88 13.45 3.46
N THR A 721 -0.11 14.29 2.79
CA THR A 721 1.34 14.12 2.57
C THR A 721 2.01 15.49 2.64
N ALA A 722 3.20 15.52 3.26
CA ALA A 722 4.10 16.67 3.24
C ALA A 722 5.52 16.14 3.05
N ARG A 723 6.20 16.57 1.98
CA ARG A 723 7.54 16.10 1.61
C ARG A 723 8.44 17.26 1.28
N GLY A 724 9.70 17.20 1.72
CA GLY A 724 10.71 18.12 1.26
C GLY A 724 10.81 18.09 -0.28
N SER A 725 10.89 19.26 -0.86
CA SER A 725 11.22 19.53 -2.25
C SER A 725 12.59 20.22 -2.31
N SER A 726 12.99 20.83 -3.42
CA SER A 726 14.22 21.63 -3.50
C SER A 726 13.90 23.11 -3.28
N ASP A 727 14.83 23.88 -2.72
CA ASP A 727 14.81 25.34 -2.81
C ASP A 727 14.95 25.76 -4.29
N GLY A 728 13.90 25.64 -5.03
CA GLY A 728 13.94 25.95 -6.44
C GLY A 728 12.56 25.98 -7.03
N ALA A 729 12.14 27.13 -7.52
CA ALA A 729 10.86 27.27 -8.18
C ALA A 729 10.65 26.17 -9.21
N SER A 730 9.61 25.37 -9.01
CA SER A 730 9.04 24.63 -10.13
C SER A 730 8.29 25.64 -11.01
N PRO A 731 8.39 25.54 -12.34
CA PRO A 731 7.67 26.44 -13.23
C PRO A 731 6.17 26.44 -12.89
N GLY A 732 5.63 27.62 -12.57
CA GLY A 732 4.21 27.80 -12.28
C GLY A 732 3.80 27.86 -10.82
N THR A 733 4.68 27.60 -9.85
CA THR A 733 4.35 27.60 -8.42
C THR A 733 4.34 28.98 -7.77
N GLY A 734 4.96 29.98 -8.38
CA GLY A 734 5.11 31.32 -7.77
C GLY A 734 6.21 31.40 -6.71
N ASP A 735 6.79 30.28 -6.31
CA ASP A 735 7.93 30.22 -5.41
C ASP A 735 9.20 30.73 -6.11
N VAL A 736 9.97 31.54 -5.42
CA VAL A 736 11.21 32.15 -5.94
C VAL A 736 12.36 31.61 -5.09
N PRO A 737 13.34 30.91 -5.69
CA PRO A 737 14.49 30.40 -4.95
C PRO A 737 15.19 31.52 -4.18
N ASP A 738 15.32 31.37 -2.88
CA ASP A 738 15.97 32.36 -2.01
C ASP A 738 17.30 31.88 -1.40
N GLY A 739 17.68 30.63 -1.65
CA GLY A 739 18.90 30.01 -1.14
C GLY A 739 18.72 29.45 0.28
N VAL A 740 17.49 29.39 0.79
CA VAL A 740 17.15 28.89 2.13
C VAL A 740 16.03 27.87 2.02
N PHE A 741 16.23 26.69 2.54
CA PHE A 741 15.19 25.67 2.58
C PHE A 741 14.19 25.97 3.72
N ASN A 742 12.91 26.12 3.38
CA ASN A 742 11.87 26.57 4.31
C ASN A 742 10.48 25.96 4.02
N ASN A 743 9.40 26.48 4.62
CA ASN A 743 8.03 25.98 4.47
C ASN A 743 7.45 26.14 3.05
N GLU A 744 8.08 26.92 2.19
CA GLU A 744 7.66 27.08 0.80
C GLU A 744 8.33 26.06 -0.13
N ASP A 745 9.34 25.31 0.37
CA ASP A 745 10.10 24.30 -0.37
C ASP A 745 9.61 22.86 -0.10
N ILE A 746 8.33 22.71 0.22
CA ILE A 746 7.71 21.42 0.49
C ILE A 746 6.53 21.17 -0.42
N SER A 747 6.41 19.92 -0.81
CA SER A 747 5.34 19.39 -1.65
C SER A 747 4.21 18.86 -0.77
N LEU A 748 3.00 19.38 -0.92
CA LEU A 748 1.88 19.17 -0.02
C LEU A 748 0.67 18.57 -0.76
N VAL A 749 0.00 17.61 -0.12
CA VAL A 749 -1.33 17.14 -0.52
C VAL A 749 -2.30 17.49 0.60
N VAL A 750 -3.14 18.49 0.36
CA VAL A 750 -4.10 18.99 1.35
C VAL A 750 -5.25 18.01 1.50
N ASN A 751 -5.71 17.77 2.72
CA ASN A 751 -6.87 16.91 2.98
C ASN A 751 -8.16 17.55 2.48
N PRO A 752 -9.13 16.77 1.96
CA PRO A 752 -10.42 17.28 1.47
C PRO A 752 -11.31 17.99 2.50
N GLY A 753 -10.93 17.98 3.78
CA GLY A 753 -11.79 18.50 4.84
C GLY A 753 -12.92 17.54 5.19
N ARG A 754 -14.12 18.07 5.47
CA ARG A 754 -15.28 17.26 5.85
C ARG A 754 -15.86 16.51 4.65
N VAL A 755 -16.00 15.17 4.80
CA VAL A 755 -16.59 14.28 3.80
C VAL A 755 -17.84 13.61 4.37
N LEU A 756 -18.92 13.60 3.61
CA LEU A 756 -20.17 12.90 3.91
C LEU A 756 -20.30 11.68 3.01
N THR A 757 -20.72 10.54 3.60
CA THR A 757 -21.08 9.34 2.84
C THR A 757 -22.32 8.71 3.46
N ALA A 758 -23.29 8.32 2.64
CA ALA A 758 -24.49 7.61 3.07
C ALA A 758 -24.76 6.45 2.14
N GLY A 759 -25.37 5.39 2.65
CA GLY A 759 -25.65 4.23 1.81
C GLY A 759 -26.67 3.28 2.39
N VAL A 760 -27.05 2.33 1.52
CA VAL A 760 -27.96 1.23 1.84
C VAL A 760 -27.39 -0.08 1.32
N SER A 761 -27.46 -1.11 2.14
CA SER A 761 -27.08 -2.49 1.80
C SER A 761 -28.25 -3.42 2.07
N LEU A 762 -28.57 -4.26 1.11
CA LEU A 762 -29.62 -5.30 1.20
C LEU A 762 -28.96 -6.66 1.04
N GLN A 763 -29.32 -7.60 1.92
CA GLN A 763 -28.87 -9.00 1.83
C GLN A 763 -30.06 -9.93 1.95
N PHE A 764 -30.09 -10.97 1.08
CA PHE A 764 -31.16 -11.95 0.97
C PHE A 764 -30.64 -13.36 1.08
#